data_3fe8366df27601cd3eaf48f7cbb49179
#
_entry.id   3fe8366df27601cd3eaf48f7cbb49179
#
_cell.length_a   1.000
_cell.length_b   1.000
_cell.length_c   1.000
_cell.angle_alpha   90.00
_cell.angle_beta   90.00
_cell.angle_gamma   90.00
#
_symmetry.space_group_name_H-M   'P 1'
#
loop_
_entity.id
_entity.type
_entity.pdbx_description
1 polymer ?
#
loop_
_entity_poly.entity_id
_entity_poly.type
_entity_poly.pdbx_seq_one_letter_code
_entity_poly.pdbx_strand_id
1 'polypeptide(L)'
;MKELAKQYNPEEVEDRIYEKWLKGNYFSAKVNHAKKPFSIMMPPPNVTGQLHMGHALDNALQDTLIRFKRMQGYETLWQPGTDHAAISTEVKVINMLKEQGIDKHDLGREGFLKEAWKWKDKYEKRIVDQLHKMGSSPDWNRIRFTMDEGCSHAVLQSFIHLYEKGYIYKGSKIINWCPVCQTSISDAEVLHEEKEGSFWHILYPIVGEEGKYVEIATTRPETLLGDMAVAVNPEDERYKDLVGKELQLPLTDRTIPVIADQYVDKEFGTGCVKITPAHDPNDAIVGERHNLAVMNILTDDAKIDLPGSKYHGMDRYEARNAMVSDLEAQGLLKKVVPHIHNVGIHDRCGTTVEPMVKPQWFVKMEEMAKPAIEALKNGELQFVPENYGKTYLHWLENIKDWCISRQIWWGHRIPAYYCDSCGEMLVSEEMPKSCPKCGGTHFTQDEDTLDTWFSSALWPFETLGWPEDTEDYRYFYPTDVLVTGYDIIFFWVVRMVFSGIEQTGKVPFKKVLIHGLVRDDQGRKMSKSLGNGIDPLEIIAEYGADALRMTLLTGNAPGNDMRFYHSRVEASRNFMNKVWNASRFLFMNCNEEECKALSMLSSLENPTLAELLDKVPENLEMADKWILSKLNSVVAEVTRNLESFDLGIALDKTQSFIWEEFCDWYIEMVKPRLYNEGGESKRLALWTLLKVLKTSLSLLHPFCPFITEEIYETEKSLFRDDEKPLIISEFPKYAETLDFDTEEKEIEEIKEAVRAVRNIRTEMNVPPSKKATIYLVSEDESLRKSFQHSKVFFATLAFASDVIIQENRDGIPENAVSVLIPKANLFIPFSDLVDIEKERERLEKEEERLKNEIQRAEGMLKNERFLSKAPKEKVAEEKEKADKYRQMLEQVKERKGMLS
;
A
#
# COMPACT_ATOMS: atom_id res chain seq x y z
N MET A 1 24.71 -16.95 -30.31
CA MET A 1 24.27 -15.75 -29.52
C MET A 1 22.76 -15.75 -29.41
N LYS A 2 22.20 -15.55 -28.23
CA LYS A 2 20.76 -15.37 -28.05
C LYS A 2 20.42 -13.96 -28.49
N GLU A 3 19.59 -13.80 -29.51
CA GLU A 3 19.10 -12.47 -29.90
C GLU A 3 17.84 -12.12 -29.10
N LEU A 4 17.77 -10.87 -28.63
CA LEU A 4 16.53 -10.39 -28.04
C LEU A 4 15.45 -10.24 -29.11
N ALA A 5 14.24 -10.70 -28.82
CA ALA A 5 13.07 -10.53 -29.68
C ALA A 5 12.86 -9.04 -30.05
N LYS A 6 12.13 -8.80 -31.13
CA LYS A 6 11.90 -7.45 -31.64
C LYS A 6 11.14 -6.57 -30.66
N GLN A 7 10.34 -7.19 -29.80
CA GLN A 7 9.54 -6.55 -28.77
C GLN A 7 9.56 -7.42 -27.51
N TYR A 8 9.52 -6.79 -26.33
CA TYR A 8 9.40 -7.51 -25.06
C TYR A 8 8.02 -8.15 -24.95
N ASN A 9 7.98 -9.45 -24.63
CA ASN A 9 6.76 -10.18 -24.36
C ASN A 9 6.84 -10.82 -22.97
N PRO A 10 6.13 -10.26 -21.96
CA PRO A 10 6.14 -10.79 -20.60
C PRO A 10 5.72 -12.26 -20.50
N GLU A 11 4.71 -12.71 -21.27
CA GLU A 11 4.19 -14.07 -21.23
C GLU A 11 5.26 -15.13 -21.55
N GLU A 12 6.19 -14.82 -22.46
CA GLU A 12 7.27 -15.72 -22.84
C GLU A 12 8.43 -15.74 -21.84
N VAL A 13 8.53 -14.72 -21.00
CA VAL A 13 9.68 -14.48 -20.13
C VAL A 13 9.39 -14.82 -18.67
N GLU A 14 8.28 -14.33 -18.12
CA GLU A 14 8.04 -14.29 -16.67
C GLU A 14 7.97 -15.68 -16.06
N ASP A 15 7.15 -16.59 -16.59
CA ASP A 15 7.02 -17.94 -16.05
C ASP A 15 8.34 -18.72 -16.13
N ARG A 16 9.06 -18.60 -17.24
CA ARG A 16 10.34 -19.28 -17.46
C ARG A 16 11.43 -18.80 -16.51
N ILE A 17 11.51 -17.50 -16.29
CA ILE A 17 12.47 -16.92 -15.34
C ILE A 17 12.11 -17.30 -13.91
N TYR A 18 10.84 -17.26 -13.54
CA TYR A 18 10.40 -17.65 -12.20
C TYR A 18 10.70 -19.12 -11.90
N GLU A 19 10.39 -20.03 -12.85
CA GLU A 19 10.77 -21.44 -12.72
C GLU A 19 12.28 -21.65 -12.59
N LYS A 20 13.09 -20.86 -13.31
CA LYS A 20 14.55 -20.91 -13.19
C LYS A 20 15.00 -20.53 -11.77
N TRP A 21 14.41 -19.47 -11.20
CA TRP A 21 14.72 -19.07 -9.82
C TRP A 21 14.31 -20.12 -8.80
N LEU A 22 13.14 -20.74 -8.95
CA LEU A 22 12.71 -21.83 -8.09
C LEU A 22 13.64 -23.05 -8.19
N LYS A 23 14.01 -23.48 -9.39
CA LYS A 23 14.94 -24.60 -9.62
C LYS A 23 16.34 -24.30 -9.06
N GLY A 24 16.77 -23.04 -9.12
CA GLY A 24 18.04 -22.58 -8.54
C GLY A 24 18.00 -22.41 -7.03
N ASN A 25 16.81 -22.51 -6.43
CA ASN A 25 16.58 -22.31 -4.98
C ASN A 25 17.11 -20.96 -4.47
N TYR A 26 17.00 -19.90 -5.28
CA TYR A 26 17.58 -18.58 -4.98
C TYR A 26 16.80 -17.77 -3.93
N PHE A 27 15.61 -18.23 -3.55
CA PHE A 27 14.78 -17.61 -2.52
C PHE A 27 15.03 -18.17 -1.12
N SER A 28 15.66 -19.35 -1.03
CA SER A 28 15.81 -20.09 0.22
C SER A 28 16.87 -19.47 1.12
N ALA A 29 16.47 -19.20 2.35
CA ALA A 29 17.34 -18.72 3.40
C ALA A 29 18.02 -19.89 4.12
N LYS A 30 19.25 -19.67 4.61
CA LYS A 30 20.02 -20.63 5.40
C LYS A 30 20.65 -19.92 6.58
N VAL A 31 20.76 -20.61 7.71
CA VAL A 31 21.58 -20.09 8.81
C VAL A 31 23.02 -20.03 8.35
N ASN A 32 23.58 -18.83 8.28
CA ASN A 32 24.95 -18.60 7.81
C ASN A 32 25.62 -17.49 8.66
N HIS A 33 26.33 -17.88 9.68
CA HIS A 33 26.98 -16.95 10.60
C HIS A 33 28.09 -16.07 9.97
N ALA A 34 28.51 -16.37 8.74
CA ALA A 34 29.41 -15.49 7.97
C ALA A 34 28.71 -14.31 7.32
N LYS A 35 27.39 -14.31 7.26
CA LYS A 35 26.56 -13.23 6.71
C LYS A 35 25.69 -12.59 7.78
N LYS A 36 25.29 -11.35 7.56
CA LYS A 36 24.25 -10.70 8.36
C LYS A 36 22.88 -11.18 7.93
N PRO A 37 21.97 -11.56 8.85
CA PRO A 37 20.58 -11.83 8.50
C PRO A 37 19.85 -10.54 8.13
N PHE A 38 18.86 -10.68 7.28
CA PHE A 38 17.81 -9.69 7.04
C PHE A 38 16.50 -10.43 6.84
N SER A 39 15.54 -10.17 7.70
CA SER A 39 14.29 -10.92 7.71
C SER A 39 13.06 -10.02 7.67
N ILE A 40 12.07 -10.43 6.88
CA ILE A 40 10.72 -9.86 6.81
C ILE A 40 9.72 -11.00 6.98
N MET A 41 8.75 -10.82 7.88
CA MET A 41 7.59 -11.69 7.96
C MET A 41 6.50 -11.13 7.07
N MET A 42 6.12 -11.87 6.04
CA MET A 42 5.02 -11.48 5.16
C MET A 42 3.73 -11.40 5.99
N PRO A 43 2.97 -10.29 5.91
CA PRO A 43 1.61 -10.29 6.44
C PRO A 43 0.84 -11.45 5.80
N PRO A 44 0.43 -12.47 6.59
CA PRO A 44 -0.15 -13.68 6.00
C PRO A 44 -1.53 -13.37 5.43
N PRO A 45 -1.75 -13.48 4.10
CA PRO A 45 -3.04 -13.19 3.52
C PRO A 45 -4.12 -14.13 4.06
N ASN A 46 -5.30 -13.57 4.32
CA ASN A 46 -6.46 -14.31 4.78
C ASN A 46 -6.99 -15.26 3.70
N VAL A 47 -7.23 -16.53 4.05
CA VAL A 47 -7.81 -17.52 3.11
C VAL A 47 -9.29 -17.28 2.78
N THR A 48 -9.74 -16.05 2.86
CA THR A 48 -11.13 -15.62 2.56
C THR A 48 -11.42 -15.40 1.09
N GLY A 49 -10.39 -15.39 0.25
CA GLY A 49 -10.51 -15.16 -1.19
C GLY A 49 -9.17 -14.86 -1.86
N GLN A 50 -9.24 -14.40 -3.08
CA GLN A 50 -8.04 -14.01 -3.86
C GLN A 50 -7.46 -12.68 -3.39
N LEU A 51 -6.17 -12.46 -3.70
CA LEU A 51 -5.47 -11.20 -3.45
C LEU A 51 -6.05 -10.06 -4.30
N HIS A 52 -5.86 -8.84 -3.81
CA HIS A 52 -6.25 -7.59 -4.48
C HIS A 52 -5.05 -6.63 -4.57
N MET A 53 -5.22 -5.46 -5.19
CA MET A 53 -4.15 -4.48 -5.42
C MET A 53 -3.43 -4.03 -4.14
N GLY A 54 -4.12 -3.97 -2.99
CA GLY A 54 -3.45 -3.67 -1.70
C GLY A 54 -2.41 -4.71 -1.33
N HIS A 55 -2.70 -6.00 -1.52
CA HIS A 55 -1.73 -7.07 -1.31
C HIS A 55 -0.58 -7.01 -2.34
N ALA A 56 -0.89 -6.65 -3.60
CA ALA A 56 0.15 -6.50 -4.61
C ALA A 56 1.14 -5.37 -4.26
N LEU A 57 0.65 -4.24 -3.73
CA LEU A 57 1.50 -3.16 -3.23
C LEU A 57 2.36 -3.63 -2.07
N ASP A 58 1.75 -4.21 -1.03
CA ASP A 58 2.44 -4.70 0.15
C ASP A 58 3.56 -5.69 -0.22
N ASN A 59 3.26 -6.65 -1.09
CA ASN A 59 4.25 -7.61 -1.58
C ASN A 59 5.34 -6.98 -2.44
N ALA A 60 5.01 -6.00 -3.30
CA ALA A 60 6.01 -5.32 -4.12
C ALA A 60 7.02 -4.54 -3.27
N LEU A 61 6.56 -3.89 -2.18
CA LEU A 61 7.43 -3.20 -1.23
C LEU A 61 8.39 -4.17 -0.54
N GLN A 62 7.87 -5.27 0.01
CA GLN A 62 8.65 -6.29 0.70
C GLN A 62 9.66 -6.96 -0.23
N ASP A 63 9.23 -7.40 -1.41
CA ASP A 63 10.09 -8.08 -2.38
C ASP A 63 11.23 -7.19 -2.87
N THR A 64 10.96 -5.89 -3.04
CA THR A 64 12.00 -4.91 -3.39
C THR A 64 13.09 -4.85 -2.33
N LEU A 65 12.72 -4.77 -1.06
CA LEU A 65 13.67 -4.77 0.06
C LEU A 65 14.45 -6.07 0.16
N ILE A 66 13.78 -7.21 0.02
CA ILE A 66 14.40 -8.54 0.06
C ILE A 66 15.40 -8.71 -1.08
N ARG A 67 15.05 -8.34 -2.31
CA ARG A 67 15.96 -8.43 -3.47
C ARG A 67 17.15 -7.50 -3.31
N PHE A 68 16.91 -6.26 -2.87
CA PHE A 68 17.98 -5.31 -2.58
C PHE A 68 18.96 -5.87 -1.54
N LYS A 69 18.47 -6.35 -0.39
CA LYS A 69 19.31 -6.91 0.67
C LYS A 69 20.01 -8.19 0.26
N ARG A 70 19.36 -9.05 -0.53
CA ARG A 70 19.97 -10.24 -1.11
C ARG A 70 21.16 -9.88 -2.00
N MET A 71 21.01 -8.89 -2.86
CA MET A 71 22.09 -8.40 -3.72
C MET A 71 23.20 -7.68 -2.92
N GLN A 72 22.87 -7.09 -1.75
CA GLN A 72 23.88 -6.56 -0.82
C GLN A 72 24.67 -7.65 -0.07
N GLY A 73 24.35 -8.92 -0.29
CA GLY A 73 25.05 -10.06 0.32
C GLY A 73 24.55 -10.50 1.69
N TYR A 74 23.40 -9.94 2.15
CA TYR A 74 22.74 -10.44 3.37
C TYR A 74 22.21 -11.86 3.17
N GLU A 75 22.07 -12.61 4.25
CA GLU A 75 21.24 -13.81 4.27
C GLU A 75 19.80 -13.39 4.49
N THR A 76 18.99 -13.44 3.44
CA THR A 76 17.63 -12.88 3.47
C THR A 76 16.57 -13.94 3.69
N LEU A 77 15.72 -13.71 4.68
CA LEU A 77 14.50 -14.51 4.89
C LEU A 77 13.28 -13.64 4.65
N TRP A 78 12.52 -13.94 3.62
CA TRP A 78 11.14 -13.48 3.50
C TRP A 78 10.22 -14.65 3.78
N GLN A 79 9.62 -14.66 4.99
CA GLN A 79 8.79 -15.75 5.50
C GLN A 79 7.39 -15.66 4.92
N PRO A 80 6.96 -16.60 4.07
CA PRO A 80 5.61 -16.63 3.52
C PRO A 80 4.65 -17.41 4.42
N GLY A 81 3.36 -17.14 4.25
CA GLY A 81 2.30 -17.94 4.85
C GLY A 81 0.92 -17.37 4.59
N THR A 82 -0.10 -18.01 5.18
CA THR A 82 -1.51 -17.60 5.09
C THR A 82 -2.17 -17.65 6.47
N ASP A 83 -3.20 -16.80 6.65
CA ASP A 83 -3.96 -16.72 7.89
C ASP A 83 -5.33 -17.40 7.73
N HIS A 84 -5.74 -18.15 8.76
CA HIS A 84 -7.02 -18.83 8.80
C HIS A 84 -8.22 -17.88 8.91
N ALA A 85 -8.00 -16.65 9.38
CA ALA A 85 -8.98 -15.55 9.42
C ALA A 85 -10.32 -15.91 10.07
N ALA A 86 -10.28 -16.71 11.11
CA ALA A 86 -11.39 -17.14 11.99
C ALA A 86 -12.82 -16.79 11.49
N ILE A 87 -13.43 -15.73 12.01
CA ILE A 87 -14.81 -15.30 11.68
C ILE A 87 -14.99 -15.10 10.18
N SER A 88 -14.02 -14.45 9.53
CA SER A 88 -14.16 -14.10 8.10
C SER A 88 -14.24 -15.32 7.21
N THR A 89 -13.43 -16.33 7.47
CA THR A 89 -13.45 -17.61 6.74
C THR A 89 -14.70 -18.41 7.07
N GLU A 90 -15.09 -18.49 8.35
CA GLU A 90 -16.32 -19.19 8.75
C GLU A 90 -17.54 -18.64 8.03
N VAL A 91 -17.71 -17.31 7.98
CA VAL A 91 -18.80 -16.66 7.25
C VAL A 91 -18.79 -17.00 5.75
N LYS A 92 -17.61 -17.08 5.13
CA LYS A 92 -17.48 -17.48 3.72
C LYS A 92 -17.90 -18.92 3.47
N VAL A 93 -17.48 -19.83 4.35
CA VAL A 93 -17.84 -21.24 4.25
C VAL A 93 -19.34 -21.44 4.51
N ILE A 94 -19.91 -20.75 5.51
CA ILE A 94 -21.37 -20.77 5.77
C ILE A 94 -22.16 -20.30 4.53
N ASN A 95 -21.74 -19.20 3.92
CA ASN A 95 -22.42 -18.68 2.73
C ASN A 95 -22.33 -19.66 1.55
N MET A 96 -21.16 -20.26 1.32
CA MET A 96 -21.00 -21.30 0.31
C MET A 96 -21.91 -22.52 0.56
N LEU A 97 -22.03 -22.97 1.81
CA LEU A 97 -22.91 -24.07 2.19
C LEU A 97 -24.39 -23.71 2.00
N LYS A 98 -24.80 -22.50 2.39
CA LYS A 98 -26.15 -21.98 2.18
C LYS A 98 -26.55 -21.92 0.70
N GLU A 99 -25.64 -21.57 -0.19
CA GLU A 99 -25.85 -21.60 -1.64
C GLU A 99 -26.14 -23.03 -2.15
N GLN A 100 -25.62 -24.04 -1.43
CA GLN A 100 -25.87 -25.46 -1.67
C GLN A 100 -27.10 -26.02 -0.93
N GLY A 101 -27.81 -25.16 -0.17
CA GLY A 101 -28.95 -25.57 0.64
C GLY A 101 -28.60 -26.35 1.92
N ILE A 102 -27.35 -26.20 2.42
CA ILE A 102 -26.85 -26.92 3.59
C ILE A 102 -26.73 -25.94 4.76
N ASP A 103 -27.29 -26.27 5.92
CA ASP A 103 -27.04 -25.55 7.16
C ASP A 103 -25.80 -26.14 7.88
N LYS A 104 -24.97 -25.26 8.46
CA LYS A 104 -23.76 -25.70 9.16
C LYS A 104 -24.06 -26.65 10.32
N HIS A 105 -25.20 -26.45 11.01
CA HIS A 105 -25.60 -27.27 12.15
C HIS A 105 -25.99 -28.69 11.74
N ASP A 106 -26.47 -28.88 10.52
CA ASP A 106 -26.79 -30.23 9.99
C ASP A 106 -25.51 -31.07 9.78
N LEU A 107 -24.39 -30.42 9.50
CA LEU A 107 -23.08 -31.06 9.35
C LEU A 107 -22.42 -31.39 10.69
N GLY A 108 -22.79 -30.67 11.73
CA GLY A 108 -22.06 -30.65 13.00
C GLY A 108 -20.63 -30.08 12.84
N ARG A 109 -19.93 -29.93 13.98
CA ARG A 109 -18.59 -29.28 14.01
C ARG A 109 -17.58 -29.98 13.10
N GLU A 110 -17.47 -31.31 13.17
CA GLU A 110 -16.50 -32.05 12.36
C GLU A 110 -16.78 -31.98 10.86
N GLY A 111 -18.06 -32.06 10.46
CA GLY A 111 -18.47 -31.94 9.06
C GLY A 111 -18.18 -30.53 8.52
N PHE A 112 -18.49 -29.51 9.27
CA PHE A 112 -18.20 -28.13 8.91
C PHE A 112 -16.69 -27.88 8.78
N LEU A 113 -15.88 -28.35 9.73
CA LEU A 113 -14.42 -28.19 9.67
C LEU A 113 -13.83 -28.85 8.41
N LYS A 114 -14.33 -30.01 7.98
CA LYS A 114 -13.88 -30.62 6.71
C LYS A 114 -14.11 -29.70 5.50
N GLU A 115 -15.24 -29.01 5.45
CA GLU A 115 -15.52 -28.05 4.37
C GLU A 115 -14.64 -26.78 4.49
N ALA A 116 -14.40 -26.32 5.72
CA ALA A 116 -13.50 -25.19 5.96
C ALA A 116 -12.04 -25.48 5.53
N TRP A 117 -11.54 -26.70 5.79
CA TRP A 117 -10.22 -27.13 5.31
C TRP A 117 -10.14 -27.21 3.78
N LYS A 118 -11.18 -27.72 3.09
CA LYS A 118 -11.25 -27.70 1.63
C LYS A 118 -11.26 -26.27 1.07
N TRP A 119 -11.96 -25.37 1.74
CA TRP A 119 -11.98 -23.95 1.38
C TRP A 119 -10.58 -23.35 1.51
N LYS A 120 -9.91 -23.57 2.64
CA LYS A 120 -8.52 -23.16 2.91
C LYS A 120 -7.58 -23.66 1.81
N ASP A 121 -7.57 -24.95 1.49
CA ASP A 121 -6.67 -25.50 0.47
C ASP A 121 -6.87 -24.88 -0.89
N LYS A 122 -8.12 -24.62 -1.27
CA LYS A 122 -8.45 -23.94 -2.54
C LYS A 122 -7.89 -22.54 -2.62
N TYR A 123 -8.11 -21.73 -1.57
CA TYR A 123 -7.74 -20.31 -1.60
C TYR A 123 -6.27 -20.08 -1.28
N GLU A 124 -5.65 -20.87 -0.42
CA GLU A 124 -4.20 -20.86 -0.22
C GLU A 124 -3.47 -21.11 -1.53
N LYS A 125 -3.85 -22.17 -2.26
CA LYS A 125 -3.27 -22.42 -3.59
C LYS A 125 -3.44 -21.21 -4.51
N ARG A 126 -4.63 -20.61 -4.57
CA ARG A 126 -4.89 -19.43 -5.40
C ARG A 126 -4.01 -18.24 -5.01
N ILE A 127 -3.82 -18.00 -3.71
CA ILE A 127 -2.95 -16.95 -3.17
C ILE A 127 -1.51 -17.19 -3.59
N VAL A 128 -1.00 -18.40 -3.41
CA VAL A 128 0.38 -18.78 -3.82
C VAL A 128 0.58 -18.58 -5.32
N ASP A 129 -0.38 -19.04 -6.15
CA ASP A 129 -0.33 -18.86 -7.60
C ASP A 129 -0.28 -17.37 -7.99
N GLN A 130 -1.05 -16.50 -7.29
CA GLN A 130 -1.02 -15.06 -7.51
C GLN A 130 0.35 -14.45 -7.12
N LEU A 131 0.93 -14.86 -6.00
CA LEU A 131 2.24 -14.40 -5.56
C LEU A 131 3.35 -14.82 -6.52
N HIS A 132 3.28 -16.05 -7.06
CA HIS A 132 4.19 -16.52 -8.12
C HIS A 132 4.11 -15.62 -9.37
N LYS A 133 2.90 -15.33 -9.82
CA LYS A 133 2.68 -14.47 -11.00
C LYS A 133 3.14 -13.01 -10.78
N MET A 134 3.07 -12.50 -9.55
CA MET A 134 3.63 -11.20 -9.20
C MET A 134 5.16 -11.18 -9.11
N GLY A 135 5.81 -12.34 -9.23
CA GLY A 135 7.26 -12.46 -9.12
C GLY A 135 7.79 -12.35 -7.69
N SER A 136 6.95 -12.56 -6.69
CA SER A 136 7.36 -12.53 -5.28
C SER A 136 8.41 -13.60 -4.99
N SER A 137 9.44 -13.27 -4.21
CA SER A 137 10.59 -14.14 -3.93
C SER A 137 10.74 -14.56 -2.46
N PRO A 138 9.64 -15.00 -1.78
CA PRO A 138 9.77 -15.52 -0.42
C PRO A 138 10.37 -16.93 -0.41
N ASP A 139 10.79 -17.40 0.74
CA ASP A 139 11.27 -18.77 0.90
C ASP A 139 10.09 -19.76 0.92
N TRP A 140 9.72 -20.26 -0.24
CA TRP A 140 8.60 -21.20 -0.41
C TRP A 140 8.79 -22.54 0.32
N ASN A 141 10.01 -22.89 0.70
CA ASN A 141 10.28 -24.09 1.49
C ASN A 141 9.82 -23.91 2.95
N ARG A 142 9.53 -22.69 3.36
CA ARG A 142 9.13 -22.29 4.72
C ARG A 142 7.70 -21.77 4.80
N ILE A 143 6.87 -22.05 3.79
CA ILE A 143 5.47 -21.59 3.83
C ILE A 143 4.76 -22.14 5.08
N ARG A 144 4.04 -21.26 5.80
CA ARG A 144 3.33 -21.58 7.03
C ARG A 144 1.85 -21.24 6.90
N PHE A 145 1.07 -21.87 7.71
CA PHE A 145 -0.34 -21.57 7.91
C PHE A 145 -0.61 -21.37 9.40
N THR A 146 -1.31 -20.34 9.80
CA THR A 146 -1.54 -20.00 11.21
C THR A 146 -2.21 -21.11 12.04
N MET A 147 -2.78 -22.14 11.41
CA MET A 147 -3.32 -23.35 12.08
C MET A 147 -2.53 -24.61 11.70
N ASP A 148 -1.29 -24.50 11.21
CA ASP A 148 -0.43 -25.70 11.11
C ASP A 148 -0.02 -26.20 12.49
N GLU A 149 0.55 -27.39 12.56
CA GLU A 149 0.90 -28.07 13.81
C GLU A 149 1.82 -27.21 14.69
N GLY A 150 2.88 -26.61 14.12
CA GLY A 150 3.82 -25.81 14.89
C GLY A 150 3.23 -24.48 15.37
N CYS A 151 2.47 -23.78 14.51
CA CYS A 151 1.77 -22.55 14.91
C CYS A 151 0.70 -22.85 15.96
N SER A 152 -0.06 -23.96 15.82
CA SER A 152 -1.05 -24.37 16.81
C SER A 152 -0.41 -24.68 18.16
N HIS A 153 0.72 -25.37 18.18
CA HIS A 153 1.48 -25.61 19.41
C HIS A 153 1.91 -24.30 20.08
N ALA A 154 2.50 -23.37 19.30
CA ALA A 154 2.89 -22.05 19.80
C ALA A 154 1.71 -21.27 20.41
N VAL A 155 0.55 -21.29 19.76
CA VAL A 155 -0.67 -20.64 20.23
C VAL A 155 -1.12 -21.22 21.59
N LEU A 156 -1.14 -22.55 21.73
CA LEU A 156 -1.52 -23.21 22.97
C LEU A 156 -0.53 -22.89 24.10
N GLN A 157 0.78 -22.94 23.83
CA GLN A 157 1.82 -22.57 24.80
C GLN A 157 1.71 -21.10 25.22
N SER A 158 1.44 -20.20 24.29
CA SER A 158 1.20 -18.78 24.61
C SER A 158 -0.01 -18.58 25.50
N PHE A 159 -1.11 -19.28 25.22
CA PHE A 159 -2.32 -19.21 26.06
C PHE A 159 -2.05 -19.70 27.48
N ILE A 160 -1.43 -20.88 27.63
CA ILE A 160 -1.09 -21.49 28.92
C ILE A 160 -0.18 -20.56 29.73
N HIS A 161 0.88 -20.04 29.12
CA HIS A 161 1.81 -19.10 29.75
C HIS A 161 1.11 -17.84 30.29
N LEU A 162 0.26 -17.21 29.48
CA LEU A 162 -0.49 -16.02 29.89
C LEU A 162 -1.54 -16.36 30.99
N TYR A 163 -2.14 -17.53 30.92
CA TYR A 163 -3.07 -18.00 31.96
C TYR A 163 -2.36 -18.25 33.31
N GLU A 164 -1.23 -18.93 33.32
CA GLU A 164 -0.43 -19.19 34.52
C GLU A 164 0.08 -17.90 35.16
N LYS A 165 0.41 -16.86 34.34
CA LYS A 165 0.74 -15.51 34.83
C LYS A 165 -0.48 -14.74 35.36
N GLY A 166 -1.69 -15.24 35.17
CA GLY A 166 -2.92 -14.56 35.56
C GLY A 166 -3.30 -13.38 34.65
N TYR A 167 -2.72 -13.31 33.47
CA TYR A 167 -3.13 -12.33 32.44
C TYR A 167 -4.39 -12.79 31.70
N ILE A 168 -4.53 -14.08 31.41
CA ILE A 168 -5.77 -14.65 30.88
C ILE A 168 -6.72 -15.02 32.00
N TYR A 169 -7.98 -14.63 31.88
CA TYR A 169 -9.04 -14.98 32.82
C TYR A 169 -10.40 -15.11 32.11
N LYS A 170 -11.31 -15.87 32.70
CA LYS A 170 -12.71 -15.97 32.27
C LYS A 170 -13.59 -15.08 33.15
N GLY A 171 -14.41 -14.22 32.53
CA GLY A 171 -15.25 -13.28 33.28
C GLY A 171 -16.48 -12.85 32.48
N SER A 172 -17.50 -12.38 33.16
CA SER A 172 -18.70 -11.83 32.55
C SER A 172 -18.54 -10.31 32.44
N LYS A 173 -18.37 -9.83 31.27
CA LYS A 173 -18.27 -8.38 30.96
C LYS A 173 -19.17 -8.05 29.78
N ILE A 174 -19.48 -6.76 29.63
CA ILE A 174 -20.18 -6.27 28.45
C ILE A 174 -19.23 -6.33 27.25
N ILE A 175 -19.70 -6.92 26.17
CA ILE A 175 -18.97 -7.13 24.91
C ILE A 175 -19.83 -6.70 23.73
N ASN A 176 -19.19 -6.44 22.60
CA ASN A 176 -19.90 -6.30 21.33
C ASN A 176 -20.27 -7.69 20.82
N TRP A 177 -21.56 -7.90 20.58
CA TRP A 177 -22.11 -9.17 20.11
C TRP A 177 -22.72 -9.02 18.72
N CYS A 178 -22.41 -9.91 17.79
CA CYS A 178 -23.07 -9.97 16.50
C CYS A 178 -24.20 -11.01 16.53
N PRO A 179 -25.49 -10.61 16.44
CA PRO A 179 -26.60 -11.55 16.54
C PRO A 179 -26.76 -12.46 15.31
N VAL A 180 -26.18 -12.08 14.16
CA VAL A 180 -26.20 -12.91 12.94
C VAL A 180 -25.06 -13.93 12.94
N CYS A 181 -23.85 -13.51 13.30
CA CYS A 181 -22.71 -14.43 13.41
C CYS A 181 -22.72 -15.20 14.73
N GLN A 182 -23.52 -14.78 15.70
CA GLN A 182 -23.65 -15.34 17.06
C GLN A 182 -22.30 -15.49 17.76
N THR A 183 -21.48 -14.43 17.70
CA THR A 183 -20.17 -14.39 18.31
C THR A 183 -19.82 -13.00 18.82
N SER A 184 -18.92 -12.94 19.80
CA SER A 184 -18.27 -11.70 20.22
C SER A 184 -17.40 -11.14 19.10
N ILE A 185 -17.33 -9.82 19.01
CA ILE A 185 -16.43 -9.10 18.12
C ILE A 185 -15.65 -8.05 18.92
N SER A 186 -14.44 -7.74 18.48
CA SER A 186 -13.62 -6.72 19.13
C SER A 186 -14.13 -5.30 18.83
N ASP A 187 -13.83 -4.33 19.72
CA ASP A 187 -14.22 -2.93 19.52
C ASP A 187 -13.74 -2.37 18.17
N ALA A 188 -12.60 -2.83 17.68
CA ALA A 188 -12.02 -2.39 16.43
C ALA A 188 -12.70 -2.97 15.17
N GLU A 189 -13.48 -4.05 15.31
CA GLU A 189 -14.27 -4.65 14.23
C GLU A 189 -15.67 -4.02 14.12
N VAL A 190 -15.98 -3.05 15.01
CA VAL A 190 -17.24 -2.30 14.99
C VAL A 190 -17.05 -1.04 14.14
N LEU A 191 -17.68 -0.99 12.99
CA LEU A 191 -17.80 0.23 12.19
C LEU A 191 -18.93 1.08 12.75
N HIS A 192 -18.75 2.40 12.74
CA HIS A 192 -19.78 3.33 13.16
C HIS A 192 -20.36 4.03 11.94
N GLU A 193 -21.67 3.85 11.73
CA GLU A 193 -22.39 4.48 10.64
C GLU A 193 -23.48 5.41 11.18
N GLU A 194 -23.59 6.58 10.59
CA GLU A 194 -24.74 7.46 10.86
C GLU A 194 -26.00 6.87 10.27
N LYS A 195 -27.00 6.62 11.13
CA LYS A 195 -28.33 6.14 10.71
C LYS A 195 -29.43 7.06 11.21
N GLU A 196 -30.43 7.20 10.35
CA GLU A 196 -31.67 7.83 10.75
C GLU A 196 -32.40 6.96 11.77
N GLY A 197 -32.75 7.55 12.89
CA GLY A 197 -33.47 6.93 13.97
C GLY A 197 -34.37 7.94 14.67
N SER A 198 -34.72 7.70 15.92
CA SER A 198 -35.56 8.60 16.71
C SER A 198 -35.12 8.60 18.17
N PHE A 199 -35.39 9.70 18.84
CA PHE A 199 -35.51 9.72 20.28
C PHE A 199 -36.97 9.50 20.66
N TRP A 200 -37.23 8.42 21.40
CA TRP A 200 -38.50 8.13 22.03
C TRP A 200 -38.50 8.72 23.44
N HIS A 201 -39.35 9.70 23.68
CA HIS A 201 -39.54 10.33 24.98
C HIS A 201 -40.61 9.57 25.76
N ILE A 202 -40.17 8.86 26.80
CA ILE A 202 -40.99 7.95 27.60
C ILE A 202 -41.15 8.51 29.01
N LEU A 203 -42.33 8.41 29.56
CA LEU A 203 -42.69 8.89 30.89
C LEU A 203 -42.64 7.74 31.88
N TYR A 204 -41.76 7.83 32.88
CA TYR A 204 -41.64 6.88 33.98
C TYR A 204 -42.38 7.39 35.19
N PRO A 205 -43.51 6.76 35.64
CA PRO A 205 -44.29 7.23 36.79
C PRO A 205 -43.49 7.18 38.09
N ILE A 206 -43.62 8.23 38.92
CA ILE A 206 -43.01 8.24 40.24
C ILE A 206 -43.90 7.47 41.19
N VAL A 207 -43.35 6.45 41.87
CA VAL A 207 -44.12 5.63 42.81
C VAL A 207 -44.63 6.46 43.99
N GLY A 208 -45.92 6.38 44.26
CA GLY A 208 -46.59 7.18 45.35
C GLY A 208 -46.90 8.63 45.01
N GLU A 209 -46.64 9.09 43.79
CA GLU A 209 -46.95 10.49 43.34
C GLU A 209 -47.80 10.46 42.08
N GLU A 210 -49.11 10.33 42.25
CA GLU A 210 -50.07 10.25 41.11
C GLU A 210 -49.93 11.43 40.14
N GLY A 211 -49.83 11.10 38.82
CA GLY A 211 -49.72 12.09 37.77
C GLY A 211 -48.33 12.73 37.60
N LYS A 212 -47.32 12.30 38.37
CA LYS A 212 -45.92 12.77 38.21
C LYS A 212 -45.06 11.73 37.53
N TYR A 213 -44.18 12.20 36.65
CA TYR A 213 -43.35 11.38 35.79
C TYR A 213 -41.94 11.93 35.70
N VAL A 214 -40.97 11.06 35.47
CA VAL A 214 -39.66 11.41 34.95
C VAL A 214 -39.62 11.13 33.46
N GLU A 215 -39.23 12.12 32.67
CA GLU A 215 -39.12 11.98 31.19
C GLU A 215 -37.75 11.46 30.79
N ILE A 216 -37.72 10.32 30.09
CA ILE A 216 -36.52 9.71 29.57
C ILE A 216 -36.56 9.77 28.05
N ALA A 217 -35.45 10.14 27.40
CA ALA A 217 -35.28 10.05 25.96
C ALA A 217 -34.29 8.94 25.62
N THR A 218 -34.71 7.98 24.78
CA THR A 218 -33.86 6.86 24.37
C THR A 218 -33.93 6.62 22.89
N THR A 219 -32.83 6.15 22.28
CA THR A 219 -32.78 5.62 20.90
C THR A 219 -33.09 4.12 20.85
N ARG A 220 -33.18 3.44 22.00
CA ARG A 220 -33.33 1.99 22.11
C ARG A 220 -34.47 1.59 23.08
N PRO A 221 -35.75 1.82 22.69
CA PRO A 221 -36.89 1.45 23.53
C PRO A 221 -36.93 -0.04 23.88
N GLU A 222 -36.45 -0.92 23.01
CA GLU A 222 -36.45 -2.38 23.18
C GLU A 222 -35.66 -2.85 24.39
N THR A 223 -34.67 -2.04 24.85
CA THR A 223 -33.89 -2.40 26.06
C THR A 223 -34.51 -1.95 27.37
N LEU A 224 -35.63 -1.21 27.34
CA LEU A 224 -36.33 -0.68 28.52
C LEU A 224 -36.62 -1.75 29.57
N LEU A 225 -37.02 -2.94 29.14
CA LEU A 225 -37.31 -4.04 30.03
C LEU A 225 -36.10 -4.49 30.90
N GLY A 226 -34.90 -4.10 30.52
CA GLY A 226 -33.65 -4.38 31.25
C GLY A 226 -33.16 -3.22 32.11
N ASP A 227 -33.91 -2.12 32.24
CA ASP A 227 -33.49 -0.96 33.02
C ASP A 227 -33.42 -1.28 34.50
N MET A 228 -32.37 -0.80 35.16
CA MET A 228 -32.08 -1.03 36.58
C MET A 228 -32.11 0.26 37.41
N ALA A 229 -31.99 1.43 36.78
CA ALA A 229 -32.07 2.73 37.41
C ALA A 229 -32.34 3.81 36.37
N VAL A 230 -32.70 5.00 36.85
CA VAL A 230 -32.61 6.27 36.11
C VAL A 230 -31.54 7.13 36.76
N ALA A 231 -30.53 7.55 36.00
CA ALA A 231 -29.47 8.43 36.48
C ALA A 231 -29.79 9.89 36.19
N VAL A 232 -29.44 10.79 37.12
CA VAL A 232 -29.52 12.24 36.99
C VAL A 232 -28.18 12.84 37.43
N ASN A 233 -27.84 14.03 36.93
CA ASN A 233 -26.62 14.69 37.36
C ASN A 233 -26.84 15.23 38.81
N PRO A 234 -25.92 14.99 39.77
CA PRO A 234 -26.08 15.45 41.16
C PRO A 234 -26.15 16.97 41.29
N GLU A 235 -25.69 17.72 40.30
CA GLU A 235 -25.75 19.18 40.26
C GLU A 235 -26.98 19.73 39.55
N ASP A 236 -27.86 18.88 39.02
CA ASP A 236 -29.06 19.28 38.29
C ASP A 236 -30.20 19.58 39.27
N GLU A 237 -30.48 20.84 39.52
CA GLU A 237 -31.53 21.31 40.44
C GLU A 237 -32.92 20.84 40.01
N ARG A 238 -33.16 20.47 38.76
CA ARG A 238 -34.45 19.97 38.27
C ARG A 238 -34.81 18.62 38.89
N TYR A 239 -33.81 17.82 39.22
CA TYR A 239 -33.98 16.41 39.59
C TYR A 239 -33.42 16.05 40.98
N LYS A 240 -32.85 16.98 41.68
CA LYS A 240 -32.19 16.78 42.96
C LYS A 240 -33.09 16.14 44.02
N ASP A 241 -34.37 16.52 44.06
CA ASP A 241 -35.37 15.96 44.97
C ASP A 241 -35.91 14.57 44.56
N LEU A 242 -35.52 14.09 43.39
CA LEU A 242 -35.90 12.76 42.88
C LEU A 242 -34.88 11.68 43.25
N VAL A 243 -33.66 12.03 43.57
CA VAL A 243 -32.63 11.05 43.95
C VAL A 243 -33.08 10.22 45.13
N GLY A 244 -33.05 8.90 44.96
CA GLY A 244 -33.49 7.93 45.96
C GLY A 244 -34.99 7.58 45.90
N LYS A 245 -35.79 8.23 45.04
CA LYS A 245 -37.17 7.81 44.77
C LYS A 245 -37.21 6.64 43.84
N GLU A 246 -38.31 5.89 43.91
CA GLU A 246 -38.61 4.79 43.03
C GLU A 246 -39.48 5.23 41.86
N LEU A 247 -39.18 4.72 40.68
CA LEU A 247 -39.98 4.87 39.47
C LEU A 247 -40.60 3.54 39.06
N GLN A 248 -41.87 3.55 38.66
CA GLN A 248 -42.49 2.41 38.04
C GLN A 248 -41.88 2.25 36.64
N LEU A 249 -41.22 1.11 36.39
CA LEU A 249 -40.67 0.81 35.05
C LEU A 249 -41.84 0.48 34.09
N PRO A 250 -42.03 1.29 33.04
CA PRO A 250 -43.12 1.07 32.08
C PRO A 250 -43.11 -0.34 31.50
N LEU A 251 -44.34 -0.85 31.20
CA LEU A 251 -44.55 -2.17 30.61
C LEU A 251 -44.15 -3.36 31.50
N THR A 252 -43.84 -3.12 32.77
CA THR A 252 -43.48 -4.15 33.76
C THR A 252 -44.12 -3.89 35.12
N ASP A 253 -44.04 -4.87 36.01
CA ASP A 253 -44.46 -4.71 37.44
C ASP A 253 -43.26 -4.30 38.36
N ARG A 254 -42.10 -3.98 37.80
CA ARG A 254 -40.88 -3.63 38.54
C ARG A 254 -40.80 -2.15 38.84
N THR A 255 -40.16 -1.81 39.95
CA THR A 255 -39.72 -0.45 40.26
C THR A 255 -38.20 -0.35 40.15
N ILE A 256 -37.69 0.82 39.81
CA ILE A 256 -36.25 1.14 39.68
C ILE A 256 -35.93 2.44 40.38
N PRO A 257 -34.77 2.61 41.04
CA PRO A 257 -34.39 3.78 41.75
C PRO A 257 -33.91 4.92 40.82
N VAL A 258 -34.05 6.16 41.29
CA VAL A 258 -33.33 7.30 40.74
C VAL A 258 -31.99 7.45 41.46
N ILE A 259 -30.87 7.43 40.69
CA ILE A 259 -29.52 7.54 41.21
C ILE A 259 -28.85 8.85 40.74
N ALA A 260 -27.87 9.33 41.48
CA ALA A 260 -27.09 10.50 41.09
C ALA A 260 -25.72 10.08 40.55
N ASP A 261 -25.40 10.43 39.28
CA ASP A 261 -24.11 10.16 38.69
C ASP A 261 -23.64 11.29 37.79
N GLN A 262 -22.37 11.68 37.88
CA GLN A 262 -21.76 12.74 37.08
C GLN A 262 -21.65 12.40 35.57
N TYR A 263 -21.85 11.15 35.21
CA TYR A 263 -21.94 10.68 33.82
C TYR A 263 -23.03 11.42 33.02
N VAL A 264 -24.12 11.81 33.69
CA VAL A 264 -25.27 12.43 33.02
C VAL A 264 -24.96 13.88 32.64
N ASP A 265 -25.08 14.21 31.38
CA ASP A 265 -25.02 15.59 30.89
C ASP A 265 -26.36 16.27 31.09
N LYS A 266 -26.34 17.38 31.86
CA LYS A 266 -27.52 18.19 32.20
C LYS A 266 -28.19 18.82 30.99
N GLU A 267 -27.38 19.12 29.96
CA GLU A 267 -27.84 19.87 28.77
C GLU A 267 -28.27 18.93 27.64
N PHE A 268 -27.95 17.63 27.74
CA PHE A 268 -28.28 16.67 26.70
C PHE A 268 -29.61 15.97 26.95
N GLY A 269 -30.49 15.95 25.96
CA GLY A 269 -31.77 15.27 26.00
C GLY A 269 -32.70 15.85 27.09
N THR A 270 -33.11 15.01 28.05
CA THR A 270 -33.96 15.40 29.17
C THR A 270 -33.15 15.71 30.44
N GLY A 271 -31.86 15.44 30.48
CA GLY A 271 -31.04 15.47 31.68
C GLY A 271 -31.24 14.24 32.59
N CYS A 272 -32.01 13.26 32.15
CA CYS A 272 -32.21 11.96 32.81
C CYS A 272 -31.86 10.86 31.84
N VAL A 273 -31.07 9.87 32.28
CA VAL A 273 -30.64 8.73 31.49
C VAL A 273 -31.09 7.43 32.13
N LYS A 274 -31.75 6.57 31.35
CA LYS A 274 -32.03 5.20 31.79
C LYS A 274 -30.74 4.42 31.87
N ILE A 275 -30.56 3.59 32.85
CA ILE A 275 -29.37 2.77 33.06
C ILE A 275 -29.71 1.30 32.84
N THR A 276 -29.15 0.72 31.78
CA THR A 276 -29.34 -0.67 31.37
C THR A 276 -27.98 -1.39 31.31
N PRO A 277 -27.44 -1.83 32.45
CA PRO A 277 -26.05 -2.32 32.56
C PRO A 277 -25.69 -3.47 31.64
N ALA A 278 -26.66 -4.25 31.20
CA ALA A 278 -26.43 -5.39 30.30
C ALA A 278 -26.34 -5.01 28.81
N HIS A 279 -26.78 -3.81 28.39
CA HIS A 279 -26.99 -3.46 27.00
C HIS A 279 -26.40 -2.11 26.56
N ASP A 280 -25.64 -1.45 27.42
CA ASP A 280 -24.87 -0.26 27.09
C ASP A 280 -23.56 -0.23 27.88
N PRO A 281 -22.39 -0.02 27.23
CA PRO A 281 -21.09 -0.01 27.90
C PRO A 281 -20.93 1.08 28.96
N ASN A 282 -21.51 2.25 28.76
CA ASN A 282 -21.47 3.33 29.73
C ASN A 282 -22.41 3.05 30.93
N ASP A 283 -23.59 2.50 30.64
CA ASP A 283 -24.52 2.09 31.68
C ASP A 283 -23.95 0.95 32.55
N ALA A 284 -23.14 0.06 31.94
CA ALA A 284 -22.43 -0.97 32.69
C ALA A 284 -21.46 -0.37 33.72
N ILE A 285 -20.70 0.67 33.34
CA ILE A 285 -19.78 1.38 34.24
C ILE A 285 -20.55 2.10 35.37
N VAL A 286 -21.66 2.76 35.04
CA VAL A 286 -22.54 3.38 36.03
C VAL A 286 -23.13 2.31 36.95
N GLY A 287 -23.58 1.19 36.38
CA GLY A 287 -24.13 0.06 37.13
C GLY A 287 -23.13 -0.52 38.13
N GLU A 288 -21.87 -0.67 37.76
CA GLU A 288 -20.80 -1.13 38.63
C GLU A 288 -20.57 -0.16 39.80
N ARG A 289 -20.47 1.16 39.52
CA ARG A 289 -20.30 2.19 40.57
C ARG A 289 -21.44 2.20 41.59
N HIS A 290 -22.65 1.91 41.15
CA HIS A 290 -23.85 1.93 42.01
C HIS A 290 -24.33 0.54 42.46
N ASN A 291 -23.55 -0.54 42.19
CA ASN A 291 -23.88 -1.92 42.49
C ASN A 291 -25.26 -2.34 41.94
N LEU A 292 -25.63 -1.89 40.75
CA LEU A 292 -26.89 -2.28 40.13
C LEU A 292 -26.83 -3.72 39.63
N ALA A 293 -27.99 -4.40 39.64
CA ALA A 293 -28.07 -5.71 39.03
C ALA A 293 -27.85 -5.65 37.50
N VAL A 294 -27.33 -6.74 36.93
CA VAL A 294 -27.12 -6.86 35.49
C VAL A 294 -28.18 -7.87 34.96
N MET A 295 -29.09 -7.38 34.13
CA MET A 295 -30.16 -8.18 33.57
C MET A 295 -30.06 -8.20 32.04
N ASN A 296 -29.52 -9.29 31.49
CA ASN A 296 -29.56 -9.51 30.04
C ASN A 296 -30.97 -9.93 29.62
N ILE A 297 -31.53 -9.21 28.64
CA ILE A 297 -32.91 -9.45 28.14
C ILE A 297 -32.92 -9.89 26.68
N LEU A 298 -31.78 -10.21 26.09
CA LEU A 298 -31.64 -10.63 24.71
C LEU A 298 -31.03 -12.03 24.60
N THR A 299 -31.55 -12.83 23.70
CA THR A 299 -30.95 -14.10 23.26
C THR A 299 -29.77 -13.84 22.35
N ASP A 300 -29.02 -14.88 21.96
CA ASP A 300 -27.87 -14.79 21.06
C ASP A 300 -28.22 -14.30 19.64
N ASP A 301 -29.44 -14.53 19.20
CA ASP A 301 -30.02 -14.00 17.95
C ASP A 301 -30.78 -12.67 18.14
N ALA A 302 -30.57 -12.00 19.28
CA ALA A 302 -31.14 -10.71 19.65
C ALA A 302 -32.70 -10.68 19.67
N LYS A 303 -33.33 -11.76 20.11
CA LYS A 303 -34.73 -11.79 20.47
C LYS A 303 -34.91 -11.48 21.96
N ILE A 304 -36.06 -10.96 22.36
CA ILE A 304 -36.35 -10.70 23.77
C ILE A 304 -36.39 -12.03 24.56
N ASP A 305 -35.50 -12.16 25.55
CA ASP A 305 -35.44 -13.30 26.45
C ASP A 305 -35.98 -12.91 27.84
N LEU A 306 -37.26 -12.80 27.93
CA LEU A 306 -37.95 -12.47 29.19
C LEU A 306 -39.20 -13.33 29.31
N PRO A 307 -39.07 -14.58 29.87
CA PRO A 307 -40.22 -15.46 30.06
C PRO A 307 -41.32 -14.79 30.86
N GLY A 308 -42.56 -14.90 30.40
CA GLY A 308 -43.73 -14.26 31.01
C GLY A 308 -44.06 -12.86 30.47
N SER A 309 -43.15 -12.22 29.78
CA SER A 309 -43.41 -10.98 29.01
C SER A 309 -44.13 -11.32 27.68
N LYS A 310 -45.09 -10.51 27.28
CA LYS A 310 -45.73 -10.63 25.95
C LYS A 310 -44.74 -10.40 24.77
N TYR A 311 -43.56 -9.85 25.04
CA TYR A 311 -42.53 -9.58 24.03
C TYR A 311 -41.53 -10.73 23.90
N HIS A 312 -41.60 -11.75 24.79
CA HIS A 312 -40.67 -12.91 24.76
C HIS A 312 -40.66 -13.58 23.39
N GLY A 313 -39.49 -13.83 22.86
CA GLY A 313 -39.25 -14.45 21.54
C GLY A 313 -39.40 -13.50 20.32
N MET A 314 -39.81 -12.25 20.51
CA MET A 314 -39.85 -11.26 19.41
C MET A 314 -38.44 -10.80 19.06
N ASP A 315 -38.18 -10.59 17.76
CA ASP A 315 -37.00 -9.86 17.32
C ASP A 315 -36.91 -8.48 17.96
N ARG A 316 -35.71 -8.00 18.24
CA ARG A 316 -35.48 -6.71 18.91
C ARG A 316 -36.23 -5.52 18.27
N TYR A 317 -36.30 -5.47 16.94
CA TYR A 317 -36.99 -4.38 16.21
C TYR A 317 -38.51 -4.57 16.21
N GLU A 318 -38.98 -5.80 16.12
CA GLU A 318 -40.41 -6.10 16.29
C GLU A 318 -40.87 -5.76 17.72
N ALA A 319 -40.10 -6.14 18.71
CA ALA A 319 -40.32 -5.78 20.10
C ALA A 319 -40.30 -4.28 20.33
N ARG A 320 -39.37 -3.54 19.73
CA ARG A 320 -39.32 -2.06 19.75
C ARG A 320 -40.65 -1.47 19.29
N ASN A 321 -41.13 -1.87 18.13
CA ASN A 321 -42.38 -1.36 17.57
C ASN A 321 -43.59 -1.69 18.45
N ALA A 322 -43.65 -2.92 18.97
CA ALA A 322 -44.73 -3.37 19.86
C ALA A 322 -44.69 -2.57 21.20
N MET A 323 -43.53 -2.39 21.82
CA MET A 323 -43.37 -1.62 23.05
C MET A 323 -43.72 -0.16 22.87
N VAL A 324 -43.32 0.47 21.77
CA VAL A 324 -43.68 1.87 21.46
C VAL A 324 -45.16 2.03 21.32
N SER A 325 -45.83 1.10 20.62
CA SER A 325 -47.31 1.12 20.50
C SER A 325 -48.02 0.95 21.85
N ASP A 326 -47.51 0.10 22.72
CA ASP A 326 -48.05 -0.12 24.06
C ASP A 326 -47.86 1.10 24.98
N LEU A 327 -46.70 1.74 24.90
CA LEU A 327 -46.40 2.97 25.63
C LEU A 327 -47.33 4.11 25.17
N GLU A 328 -47.59 4.20 23.88
CA GLU A 328 -48.57 5.16 23.36
C GLU A 328 -50.01 4.87 23.87
N ALA A 329 -50.42 3.62 23.82
CA ALA A 329 -51.74 3.20 24.35
C ALA A 329 -51.93 3.45 25.84
N GLN A 330 -50.84 3.36 26.62
CA GLN A 330 -50.81 3.67 28.06
C GLN A 330 -50.67 5.16 28.36
N GLY A 331 -50.46 6.02 27.34
CA GLY A 331 -50.22 7.46 27.50
C GLY A 331 -48.81 7.77 28.12
N LEU A 332 -47.91 6.80 28.06
CA LEU A 332 -46.54 6.92 28.55
C LEU A 332 -45.51 7.30 27.47
N LEU A 333 -45.89 7.32 26.20
CA LEU A 333 -45.10 7.89 25.11
C LEU A 333 -45.46 9.37 24.95
N LYS A 334 -44.55 10.27 25.31
CA LYS A 334 -44.78 11.72 25.24
C LYS A 334 -44.64 12.28 23.83
N LYS A 335 -43.57 11.90 23.14
CA LYS A 335 -43.29 12.31 21.75
C LYS A 335 -42.20 11.44 21.14
N VAL A 336 -42.10 11.48 19.81
CA VAL A 336 -41.02 10.86 19.04
C VAL A 336 -40.32 11.98 18.24
N VAL A 337 -39.03 12.09 18.36
CA VAL A 337 -38.24 13.14 17.70
C VAL A 337 -37.22 12.48 16.77
N PRO A 338 -37.23 12.77 15.46
CA PRO A 338 -36.20 12.26 14.57
C PRO A 338 -34.78 12.60 15.05
N HIS A 339 -33.89 11.65 14.99
CA HIS A 339 -32.51 11.80 15.45
C HIS A 339 -31.55 10.97 14.61
N ILE A 340 -30.48 11.59 14.16
CA ILE A 340 -29.39 10.87 13.48
C ILE A 340 -28.35 10.53 14.54
N HIS A 341 -27.98 9.25 14.62
CA HIS A 341 -27.01 8.78 15.59
C HIS A 341 -26.08 7.72 15.00
N ASN A 342 -24.92 7.60 15.58
CA ASN A 342 -23.94 6.58 15.19
C ASN A 342 -24.36 5.22 15.73
N VAL A 343 -24.45 4.24 14.83
CA VAL A 343 -24.78 2.85 15.15
C VAL A 343 -23.58 1.96 14.85
N GLY A 344 -23.21 1.13 15.83
CA GLY A 344 -22.16 0.13 15.64
C GLY A 344 -22.60 -0.99 14.71
N ILE A 345 -21.80 -1.30 13.71
CA ILE A 345 -22.09 -2.33 12.70
C ILE A 345 -20.91 -3.28 12.63
N HIS A 346 -21.16 -4.57 12.55
CA HIS A 346 -20.13 -5.58 12.33
C HIS A 346 -19.59 -5.49 10.90
N ASP A 347 -18.30 -5.29 10.74
CA ASP A 347 -17.63 -5.05 9.45
C ASP A 347 -17.73 -6.21 8.45
N ARG A 348 -18.02 -7.46 8.93
CA ARG A 348 -18.10 -8.67 8.11
C ARG A 348 -19.47 -8.97 7.54
N CYS A 349 -20.52 -8.72 8.33
CA CYS A 349 -21.90 -9.06 7.93
C CYS A 349 -22.85 -7.86 7.82
N GLY A 350 -22.40 -6.65 8.17
CA GLY A 350 -23.19 -5.41 8.09
C GLY A 350 -24.34 -5.32 9.13
N THR A 351 -24.37 -6.23 10.11
CA THR A 351 -25.44 -6.27 11.13
C THR A 351 -25.13 -5.29 12.26
N THR A 352 -26.19 -4.63 12.78
CA THR A 352 -26.08 -3.80 13.98
C THR A 352 -25.66 -4.66 15.17
N VAL A 353 -24.58 -4.24 15.81
CA VAL A 353 -23.99 -4.90 16.99
C VAL A 353 -24.86 -4.66 18.22
N GLU A 354 -24.97 -5.67 19.08
CA GLU A 354 -25.60 -5.59 20.38
C GLU A 354 -24.59 -5.63 21.52
N PRO A 355 -24.45 -4.58 22.31
CA PRO A 355 -23.76 -4.70 23.59
C PRO A 355 -24.49 -5.70 24.50
N MET A 356 -23.80 -6.74 24.97
CA MET A 356 -24.37 -7.79 25.81
C MET A 356 -23.36 -8.25 26.86
N VAL A 357 -23.83 -8.54 28.07
CA VAL A 357 -22.99 -9.14 29.11
C VAL A 357 -23.00 -10.65 28.91
N LYS A 358 -21.78 -11.19 28.65
CA LYS A 358 -21.59 -12.65 28.50
C LYS A 358 -20.29 -13.11 29.15
N PRO A 359 -20.23 -14.38 29.61
CA PRO A 359 -18.97 -14.97 30.05
C PRO A 359 -18.04 -15.15 28.84
N GLN A 360 -16.85 -14.59 28.90
CA GLN A 360 -15.85 -14.59 27.84
C GLN A 360 -14.45 -14.76 28.43
N TRP A 361 -13.48 -15.10 27.57
CA TRP A 361 -12.08 -15.11 27.94
C TRP A 361 -11.44 -13.76 27.55
N PHE A 362 -10.67 -13.22 28.49
CA PHE A 362 -10.03 -11.91 28.36
C PHE A 362 -8.54 -12.00 28.66
N VAL A 363 -7.77 -11.11 28.01
CA VAL A 363 -6.38 -10.81 28.36
C VAL A 363 -6.34 -9.45 29.05
N LYS A 364 -5.70 -9.37 30.22
CA LYS A 364 -5.40 -8.10 30.90
C LYS A 364 -4.31 -7.37 30.14
N MET A 365 -4.62 -6.20 29.61
CA MET A 365 -3.72 -5.51 28.68
C MET A 365 -2.82 -4.46 29.33
N GLU A 366 -3.21 -3.91 30.49
CA GLU A 366 -2.51 -2.76 31.09
C GLU A 366 -1.02 -3.04 31.32
N GLU A 367 -0.68 -4.16 31.91
CA GLU A 367 0.72 -4.51 32.20
C GLU A 367 1.51 -4.87 30.95
N MET A 368 0.88 -5.49 29.96
CA MET A 368 1.51 -5.85 28.69
C MET A 368 1.73 -4.63 27.79
N ALA A 369 0.94 -3.58 27.92
CA ALA A 369 1.08 -2.34 27.14
C ALA A 369 2.29 -1.51 27.56
N LYS A 370 2.66 -1.52 28.83
CA LYS A 370 3.76 -0.67 29.36
C LYS A 370 5.11 -0.93 28.64
N PRO A 371 5.60 -2.17 28.55
CA PRO A 371 6.84 -2.45 27.80
C PRO A 371 6.75 -2.10 26.32
N ALA A 372 5.58 -2.27 25.69
CA ALA A 372 5.36 -1.92 24.29
C ALA A 372 5.43 -0.41 24.05
N ILE A 373 4.91 0.41 24.97
CA ILE A 373 5.04 1.87 24.96
C ILE A 373 6.51 2.28 25.09
N GLU A 374 7.24 1.69 26.05
CA GLU A 374 8.65 2.00 26.27
C GLU A 374 9.53 1.60 25.07
N ALA A 375 9.24 0.50 24.39
CA ALA A 375 9.98 0.08 23.19
C ALA A 375 9.98 1.13 22.09
N LEU A 376 8.89 1.86 21.90
CA LEU A 376 8.86 2.98 20.96
C LEU A 376 9.61 4.21 21.50
N LYS A 377 9.43 4.56 22.79
CA LYS A 377 10.04 5.74 23.39
C LYS A 377 11.55 5.66 23.46
N ASN A 378 12.10 4.46 23.67
CA ASN A 378 13.55 4.26 23.74
C ASN A 378 14.20 3.97 22.37
N GLY A 379 13.40 3.87 21.30
CA GLY A 379 13.86 3.69 19.92
C GLY A 379 14.17 2.25 19.52
N GLU A 380 13.83 1.25 20.33
CA GLU A 380 13.95 -0.17 19.96
C GLU A 380 12.96 -0.54 18.83
N LEU A 381 11.80 0.14 18.80
CA LEU A 381 10.81 0.08 17.75
C LEU A 381 10.74 1.44 17.04
N GLN A 382 10.78 1.45 15.71
CA GLN A 382 10.69 2.66 14.91
C GLN A 382 9.62 2.52 13.83
N PHE A 383 8.82 3.58 13.62
CA PHE A 383 7.87 3.66 12.51
C PHE A 383 8.44 4.47 11.36
N VAL A 384 8.16 4.04 10.13
CA VAL A 384 8.43 4.79 8.92
C VAL A 384 7.11 4.94 8.15
N PRO A 385 6.53 6.16 8.07
CA PRO A 385 7.00 7.41 8.69
C PRO A 385 6.70 7.48 10.22
N GLU A 386 7.47 8.28 10.93
CA GLU A 386 7.42 8.39 12.41
C GLU A 386 6.06 8.80 12.99
N ASN A 387 5.25 9.53 12.23
CA ASN A 387 3.94 10.01 12.69
C ASN A 387 2.99 8.88 13.10
N TYR A 388 3.14 7.67 12.54
CA TYR A 388 2.33 6.50 12.93
C TYR A 388 2.69 5.95 14.32
N GLY A 389 3.85 6.30 14.86
CA GLY A 389 4.17 6.05 16.26
C GLY A 389 3.19 6.73 17.23
N LYS A 390 2.62 7.87 16.87
CA LYS A 390 1.56 8.53 17.67
C LYS A 390 0.26 7.72 17.69
N THR A 391 -0.12 7.16 16.53
CA THR A 391 -1.29 6.28 16.43
C THR A 391 -1.09 5.01 17.28
N TYR A 392 0.09 4.41 17.20
CA TYR A 392 0.46 3.25 18.00
C TYR A 392 0.38 3.55 19.51
N LEU A 393 0.94 4.67 19.98
CA LEU A 393 0.87 5.09 21.39
C LEU A 393 -0.57 5.35 21.84
N HIS A 394 -1.36 6.04 21.04
CA HIS A 394 -2.75 6.33 21.36
C HIS A 394 -3.55 5.05 21.66
N TRP A 395 -3.36 4.00 20.88
CA TRP A 395 -4.03 2.72 21.12
C TRP A 395 -3.54 2.03 22.40
N LEU A 396 -2.25 2.05 22.67
CA LEU A 396 -1.68 1.42 23.88
C LEU A 396 -2.03 2.18 25.17
N GLU A 397 -2.02 3.49 25.13
CA GLU A 397 -2.36 4.34 26.30
C GLU A 397 -3.84 4.26 26.69
N ASN A 398 -4.71 3.87 25.74
CA ASN A 398 -6.15 3.73 25.96
C ASN A 398 -6.62 2.26 25.87
N ILE A 399 -5.69 1.32 25.98
CA ILE A 399 -6.01 -0.10 25.76
C ILE A 399 -6.89 -0.66 26.88
N LYS A 400 -7.91 -1.42 26.49
CA LYS A 400 -8.80 -2.17 27.37
C LYS A 400 -8.45 -3.65 27.32
N ASP A 401 -8.99 -4.41 28.30
CA ASP A 401 -8.87 -5.86 28.28
C ASP A 401 -9.39 -6.44 26.98
N TRP A 402 -8.62 -7.31 26.37
CA TRP A 402 -8.91 -7.89 25.06
C TRP A 402 -9.75 -9.16 25.21
N CYS A 403 -10.98 -9.17 24.69
CA CYS A 403 -11.81 -10.36 24.57
C CYS A 403 -11.24 -11.27 23.48
N ILE A 404 -10.76 -12.45 23.86
CA ILE A 404 -10.07 -13.39 22.94
C ILE A 404 -10.92 -14.61 22.55
N SER A 405 -12.08 -14.84 23.15
CA SER A 405 -12.95 -15.97 22.80
C SER A 405 -13.93 -15.61 21.69
N ARG A 406 -14.16 -16.55 20.78
CA ARG A 406 -15.13 -16.48 19.69
C ARG A 406 -15.98 -17.73 19.64
N GLN A 407 -17.29 -17.59 19.45
CA GLN A 407 -18.27 -18.67 19.43
C GLN A 407 -18.42 -19.22 18.00
N ILE A 408 -17.30 -19.58 17.40
CA ILE A 408 -17.19 -20.16 16.05
C ILE A 408 -16.48 -21.50 16.09
N TRP A 409 -16.52 -22.25 14.99
CA TRP A 409 -15.88 -23.56 14.95
C TRP A 409 -14.51 -23.54 14.26
N TRP A 410 -14.29 -22.60 13.35
CA TRP A 410 -13.05 -22.45 12.60
C TRP A 410 -12.05 -21.60 13.36
N GLY A 411 -10.98 -22.19 13.88
CA GLY A 411 -9.93 -21.51 14.63
C GLY A 411 -9.31 -22.42 15.69
N HIS A 412 -8.39 -21.86 16.48
CA HIS A 412 -7.75 -22.56 17.60
C HIS A 412 -8.72 -22.68 18.77
N ARG A 413 -9.10 -23.89 19.12
CA ARG A 413 -10.00 -24.14 20.23
C ARG A 413 -9.30 -23.81 21.55
N ILE A 414 -10.01 -23.14 22.46
CA ILE A 414 -9.46 -22.76 23.77
C ILE A 414 -9.06 -24.01 24.57
N PRO A 415 -7.83 -24.08 25.13
CA PRO A 415 -7.30 -25.27 25.82
C PRO A 415 -7.74 -25.33 27.29
N ALA A 416 -9.01 -25.07 27.54
CA ALA A 416 -9.63 -25.17 28.86
C ALA A 416 -10.56 -26.39 28.90
N TYR A 417 -10.44 -27.23 29.95
CA TYR A 417 -11.16 -28.46 30.14
C TYR A 417 -11.91 -28.43 31.46
N TYR A 418 -13.19 -28.70 31.42
CA TYR A 418 -14.06 -28.75 32.60
C TYR A 418 -14.30 -30.17 32.98
N CYS A 419 -14.02 -30.51 34.25
CA CYS A 419 -14.32 -31.84 34.80
C CYS A 419 -15.81 -32.05 34.86
N ASP A 420 -16.34 -33.06 34.17
CA ASP A 420 -17.76 -33.37 34.13
C ASP A 420 -18.33 -33.77 35.50
N SER A 421 -17.48 -34.23 36.44
CA SER A 421 -17.88 -34.65 37.76
C SER A 421 -17.97 -33.54 38.80
N CYS A 422 -17.11 -32.48 38.71
CA CYS A 422 -17.05 -31.46 39.76
C CYS A 422 -16.96 -30.03 39.24
N GLY A 423 -16.96 -29.84 37.94
CA GLY A 423 -16.88 -28.52 37.31
C GLY A 423 -15.52 -27.84 37.42
N GLU A 424 -14.47 -28.48 37.94
CA GLU A 424 -13.12 -27.91 38.02
C GLU A 424 -12.59 -27.65 36.64
N MET A 425 -12.05 -26.45 36.41
CA MET A 425 -11.47 -26.02 35.12
C MET A 425 -9.95 -26.22 35.17
N LEU A 426 -9.42 -26.87 34.16
CA LEU A 426 -7.99 -27.08 33.95
C LEU A 426 -7.59 -26.51 32.58
N VAL A 427 -6.46 -25.84 32.54
CA VAL A 427 -5.87 -25.32 31.28
C VAL A 427 -4.63 -26.15 30.98
N SER A 428 -4.62 -26.80 29.82
CA SER A 428 -3.52 -27.66 29.38
C SER A 428 -3.57 -27.82 27.85
N GLU A 429 -2.44 -28.16 27.24
CA GLU A 429 -2.36 -28.41 25.82
C GLU A 429 -3.18 -29.64 25.40
N GLU A 430 -3.00 -30.71 26.14
CA GLU A 430 -3.74 -31.97 25.95
C GLU A 430 -4.86 -32.13 26.98
N MET A 431 -5.86 -32.95 26.65
CA MET A 431 -6.93 -33.28 27.57
C MET A 431 -6.36 -33.94 28.83
N PRO A 432 -6.69 -33.44 30.05
CA PRO A 432 -6.20 -34.02 31.31
C PRO A 432 -6.64 -35.47 31.49
N LYS A 433 -5.77 -36.31 32.02
CA LYS A 433 -6.07 -37.71 32.26
C LYS A 433 -6.95 -37.91 33.53
N SER A 434 -6.83 -37.01 34.50
CA SER A 434 -7.61 -37.05 35.73
C SER A 434 -7.71 -35.68 36.37
N CYS A 435 -8.85 -35.38 37.01
CA CYS A 435 -9.07 -34.15 37.75
C CYS A 435 -8.30 -34.16 39.09
N PRO A 436 -7.47 -33.18 39.38
CA PRO A 436 -6.70 -33.10 40.61
C PRO A 436 -7.60 -32.91 41.84
N LYS A 437 -8.82 -32.40 41.66
CA LYS A 437 -9.73 -32.11 42.75
C LYS A 437 -10.61 -33.31 43.15
N CYS A 438 -11.10 -34.08 42.18
CA CYS A 438 -12.04 -35.17 42.45
C CYS A 438 -11.64 -36.52 41.86
N GLY A 439 -10.55 -36.61 41.08
CA GLY A 439 -10.12 -37.84 40.43
C GLY A 439 -10.94 -38.23 39.18
N GLY A 440 -11.93 -37.44 38.78
CA GLY A 440 -12.73 -37.71 37.57
C GLY A 440 -11.87 -37.74 36.31
N THR A 441 -12.25 -38.59 35.34
CA THR A 441 -11.46 -38.82 34.11
C THR A 441 -12.17 -38.35 32.84
N HIS A 442 -13.34 -37.74 32.97
CA HIS A 442 -14.11 -37.20 31.84
C HIS A 442 -14.09 -35.69 31.91
N PHE A 443 -13.79 -35.07 30.77
CA PHE A 443 -13.69 -33.64 30.64
C PHE A 443 -14.36 -33.16 29.36
N THR A 444 -15.02 -32.02 29.47
CA THR A 444 -15.57 -31.29 28.34
C THR A 444 -14.65 -30.10 28.05
N GLN A 445 -14.09 -30.01 26.82
CA GLN A 445 -13.28 -28.87 26.38
C GLN A 445 -14.17 -27.66 26.11
N ASP A 446 -13.70 -26.48 26.45
CA ASP A 446 -14.37 -25.21 26.10
C ASP A 446 -14.71 -25.18 24.59
N GLU A 447 -15.92 -24.73 24.23
CA GLU A 447 -16.40 -24.78 22.87
C GLU A 447 -15.89 -23.61 22.03
N ASP A 448 -15.50 -22.53 22.69
CA ASP A 448 -15.02 -21.33 22.05
C ASP A 448 -13.65 -21.52 21.36
N THR A 449 -13.41 -20.76 20.33
CA THR A 449 -12.10 -20.62 19.66
C THR A 449 -11.47 -19.29 19.99
N LEU A 450 -10.16 -19.18 19.78
CA LEU A 450 -9.42 -17.94 19.94
C LEU A 450 -9.68 -16.97 18.77
N ASP A 451 -9.64 -15.68 19.07
CA ASP A 451 -9.57 -14.60 18.09
C ASP A 451 -8.40 -14.84 17.13
N THR A 452 -8.61 -14.66 15.83
CA THR A 452 -7.56 -14.80 14.81
C THR A 452 -6.31 -13.96 15.12
N TRP A 453 -6.52 -12.80 15.73
CA TRP A 453 -5.43 -11.90 16.11
C TRP A 453 -4.56 -12.43 17.25
N PHE A 454 -5.01 -13.42 17.98
CA PHE A 454 -4.22 -14.07 19.02
C PHE A 454 -3.08 -14.90 18.40
N SER A 455 -3.39 -15.74 17.41
CA SER A 455 -2.38 -16.49 16.66
C SER A 455 -1.54 -15.55 15.77
N SER A 456 -2.17 -14.63 15.04
CA SER A 456 -1.45 -13.70 14.17
C SER A 456 -0.44 -12.81 14.92
N ALA A 457 -0.65 -12.57 16.22
CA ALA A 457 0.29 -11.83 17.07
C ALA A 457 1.61 -12.57 17.34
N LEU A 458 1.64 -13.89 17.14
CA LEU A 458 2.83 -14.72 17.38
C LEU A 458 3.66 -14.92 16.10
N TRP A 459 3.14 -14.46 14.94
CA TRP A 459 3.69 -14.69 13.61
C TRP A 459 5.20 -14.43 13.46
N PRO A 460 5.79 -13.37 14.02
CA PRO A 460 7.22 -13.11 13.87
C PRO A 460 8.14 -14.15 14.49
N PHE A 461 7.68 -14.95 15.43
CA PHE A 461 8.51 -15.91 16.17
C PHE A 461 7.98 -17.35 16.12
N GLU A 462 6.67 -17.58 16.06
CA GLU A 462 6.11 -18.93 15.93
C GLU A 462 6.52 -19.57 14.59
N THR A 463 6.60 -18.78 13.51
CA THR A 463 7.03 -19.25 12.19
C THR A 463 8.49 -19.70 12.15
N LEU A 464 9.29 -19.23 13.09
CA LEU A 464 10.70 -19.61 13.27
C LEU A 464 10.92 -20.76 14.25
N GLY A 465 9.81 -21.31 14.78
CA GLY A 465 9.81 -22.52 15.62
C GLY A 465 9.66 -22.28 17.12
N TRP A 466 9.45 -21.02 17.57
CA TRP A 466 9.09 -20.79 18.97
C TRP A 466 7.84 -21.60 19.35
N PRO A 467 7.75 -22.24 20.56
CA PRO A 467 8.55 -22.00 21.76
C PRO A 467 9.90 -22.70 21.81
N GLU A 468 10.23 -23.58 20.85
CA GLU A 468 11.52 -24.22 20.80
C GLU A 468 12.62 -23.22 20.43
N ASP A 469 13.81 -23.41 21.04
CA ASP A 469 15.00 -22.60 20.75
C ASP A 469 15.71 -23.12 19.49
N THR A 470 15.05 -22.92 18.31
CA THR A 470 15.57 -23.38 17.03
C THR A 470 16.75 -22.50 16.54
N GLU A 471 17.54 -23.03 15.61
CA GLU A 471 18.63 -22.30 14.98
C GLU A 471 18.11 -21.10 14.14
N ASP A 472 17.00 -21.29 13.43
CA ASP A 472 16.30 -20.25 12.67
C ASP A 472 15.83 -19.11 13.58
N TYR A 473 15.21 -19.45 14.71
CA TYR A 473 14.74 -18.46 15.70
C TYR A 473 15.91 -17.63 16.24
N ARG A 474 17.01 -18.26 16.60
CA ARG A 474 18.21 -17.55 17.11
C ARG A 474 18.84 -16.63 16.06
N TYR A 475 18.78 -16.99 14.77
CA TYR A 475 19.46 -16.28 13.71
C TYR A 475 18.61 -15.16 13.07
N PHE A 476 17.31 -15.39 12.83
CA PHE A 476 16.44 -14.46 12.12
C PHE A 476 15.53 -13.61 13.02
N TYR A 477 15.41 -13.91 14.33
CA TYR A 477 14.59 -13.15 15.27
C TYR A 477 15.43 -12.33 16.25
N PRO A 478 15.12 -11.07 16.57
CA PRO A 478 14.01 -10.24 16.02
C PRO A 478 14.19 -9.93 14.54
N THR A 479 13.07 -9.77 13.83
CA THR A 479 13.09 -9.46 12.39
C THR A 479 13.50 -8.01 12.14
N ASP A 480 13.90 -7.68 10.92
CA ASP A 480 14.44 -6.36 10.63
C ASP A 480 13.36 -5.33 10.29
N VAL A 481 12.40 -5.71 9.46
CA VAL A 481 11.33 -4.83 8.99
C VAL A 481 10.01 -5.58 8.96
N LEU A 482 8.98 -4.96 9.49
CA LEU A 482 7.58 -5.30 9.22
C LEU A 482 7.03 -4.30 8.21
N VAL A 483 6.39 -4.79 7.14
CA VAL A 483 5.69 -3.95 6.17
C VAL A 483 4.21 -4.20 6.29
N THR A 484 3.40 -3.16 6.42
CA THR A 484 1.95 -3.30 6.58
C THR A 484 1.20 -2.00 6.29
N GLY A 485 -0.11 -2.10 6.03
CA GLY A 485 -1.01 -0.96 5.92
C GLY A 485 -1.26 -0.27 7.26
N TYR A 486 -1.52 1.03 7.23
CA TYR A 486 -1.83 1.79 8.46
C TYR A 486 -3.11 1.34 9.15
N ASP A 487 -4.03 0.71 8.44
CA ASP A 487 -5.35 0.32 8.94
C ASP A 487 -5.31 -0.89 9.90
N ILE A 488 -4.19 -1.62 9.94
CA ILE A 488 -4.01 -2.76 10.86
C ILE A 488 -2.93 -2.54 11.94
N ILE A 489 -2.55 -1.29 12.20
CA ILE A 489 -1.58 -0.98 13.28
C ILE A 489 -2.09 -1.51 14.62
N PHE A 490 -3.35 -1.22 14.98
CA PHE A 490 -3.94 -1.71 16.22
C PHE A 490 -4.16 -3.22 16.21
N PHE A 491 -4.73 -3.73 15.13
CA PHE A 491 -5.10 -5.14 15.04
C PHE A 491 -3.90 -6.07 15.08
N TRP A 492 -2.80 -5.69 14.44
CA TRP A 492 -1.68 -6.59 14.22
C TRP A 492 -0.37 -6.08 14.82
N VAL A 493 0.07 -4.86 14.47
CA VAL A 493 1.37 -4.35 14.94
C VAL A 493 1.43 -4.27 16.45
N VAL A 494 0.44 -3.62 17.09
CA VAL A 494 0.36 -3.49 18.55
C VAL A 494 0.38 -4.86 19.22
N ARG A 495 -0.40 -5.80 18.68
CA ARG A 495 -0.53 -7.17 19.24
C ARG A 495 0.75 -7.98 19.08
N MET A 496 1.43 -7.90 17.95
CA MET A 496 2.74 -8.55 17.78
C MET A 496 3.78 -7.99 18.74
N VAL A 497 3.80 -6.68 18.97
CA VAL A 497 4.81 -6.07 19.84
C VAL A 497 4.65 -6.52 21.28
N PHE A 498 3.44 -6.40 21.87
CA PHE A 498 3.28 -6.81 23.25
C PHE A 498 3.41 -8.33 23.43
N SER A 499 2.94 -9.14 22.47
CA SER A 499 3.11 -10.60 22.50
C SER A 499 4.58 -10.98 22.36
N GLY A 500 5.31 -10.38 21.42
CA GLY A 500 6.74 -10.63 21.25
C GLY A 500 7.53 -10.32 22.52
N ILE A 501 7.31 -9.16 23.13
CA ILE A 501 7.99 -8.78 24.39
C ILE A 501 7.61 -9.75 25.52
N GLU A 502 6.32 -10.08 25.66
CA GLU A 502 5.85 -10.94 26.74
C GLU A 502 6.36 -12.40 26.62
N GLN A 503 6.34 -12.95 25.40
CA GLN A 503 6.69 -14.35 25.16
C GLN A 503 8.20 -14.59 25.00
N THR A 504 8.92 -13.60 24.47
CA THR A 504 10.34 -13.77 24.07
C THR A 504 11.30 -12.82 24.80
N GLY A 505 10.78 -11.82 25.50
CA GLY A 505 11.59 -10.77 26.13
C GLY A 505 12.20 -9.77 25.12
N LYS A 506 11.78 -9.79 23.85
CA LYS A 506 12.34 -8.95 22.79
C LYS A 506 11.24 -8.30 21.96
N VAL A 507 11.51 -7.08 21.45
CA VAL A 507 10.69 -6.44 20.43
C VAL A 507 10.75 -7.28 19.15
N PRO A 508 9.63 -7.67 18.54
CA PRO A 508 9.62 -8.66 17.46
C PRO A 508 10.22 -8.19 16.15
N PHE A 509 10.30 -6.89 15.92
CA PHE A 509 10.89 -6.26 14.73
C PHE A 509 11.41 -4.87 15.06
N LYS A 510 12.48 -4.44 14.36
CA LYS A 510 13.15 -3.16 14.61
C LYS A 510 12.40 -1.98 14.01
N LYS A 511 11.86 -2.16 12.80
CA LYS A 511 11.19 -1.11 12.03
C LYS A 511 9.85 -1.56 11.50
N VAL A 512 8.90 -0.63 11.47
CA VAL A 512 7.57 -0.81 10.86
C VAL A 512 7.44 0.15 9.70
N LEU A 513 7.53 -0.36 8.48
CA LEU A 513 7.27 0.40 7.27
C LEU A 513 5.77 0.38 6.98
N ILE A 514 5.15 1.54 7.13
CA ILE A 514 3.73 1.72 6.89
C ILE A 514 3.49 2.16 5.44
N HIS A 515 2.61 1.49 4.75
CA HIS A 515 2.11 1.92 3.45
C HIS A 515 0.65 2.37 3.54
N GLY A 516 0.23 3.17 2.56
CA GLY A 516 -1.15 3.58 2.39
C GLY A 516 -1.99 2.54 1.65
N LEU A 517 -3.25 2.87 1.43
CA LEU A 517 -4.19 2.01 0.71
C LEU A 517 -4.16 2.31 -0.80
N VAL A 518 -4.41 1.28 -1.59
CA VAL A 518 -4.64 1.44 -3.03
C VAL A 518 -6.12 1.78 -3.24
N ARG A 519 -6.37 2.90 -3.88
CA ARG A 519 -7.71 3.43 -4.18
C ARG A 519 -7.97 3.39 -5.68
N ASP A 520 -9.23 3.39 -6.06
CA ASP A 520 -9.62 3.52 -7.47
C ASP A 520 -9.27 4.93 -8.03
N ASP A 521 -9.51 5.15 -9.30
CA ASP A 521 -9.26 6.41 -10.01
C ASP A 521 -10.05 7.61 -9.43
N GLN A 522 -11.18 7.33 -8.76
CA GLN A 522 -12.00 8.34 -8.07
C GLN A 522 -11.56 8.57 -6.61
N GLY A 523 -10.57 7.83 -6.12
CA GLY A 523 -10.05 7.92 -4.76
C GLY A 523 -10.86 7.16 -3.71
N ARG A 524 -11.77 6.26 -4.13
CA ARG A 524 -12.55 5.41 -3.22
C ARG A 524 -11.74 4.18 -2.85
N LYS A 525 -11.92 3.68 -1.62
CA LYS A 525 -11.34 2.40 -1.20
C LYS A 525 -11.86 1.27 -2.11
N MET A 526 -10.96 0.46 -2.64
CA MET A 526 -11.36 -0.72 -3.42
C MET A 526 -12.03 -1.75 -2.53
N SER A 527 -13.21 -2.20 -2.90
CA SER A 527 -13.93 -3.26 -2.18
C SER A 527 -14.77 -4.12 -3.13
N LYS A 528 -15.03 -5.36 -2.71
CA LYS A 528 -15.90 -6.27 -3.48
C LYS A 528 -17.35 -5.77 -3.56
N SER A 529 -17.82 -5.10 -2.51
CA SER A 529 -19.17 -4.55 -2.44
C SER A 529 -19.41 -3.39 -3.41
N LEU A 530 -18.38 -2.59 -3.69
CA LEU A 530 -18.45 -1.50 -4.67
C LEU A 530 -18.17 -1.96 -6.12
N GLY A 531 -17.72 -3.21 -6.31
CA GLY A 531 -17.38 -3.73 -7.63
C GLY A 531 -16.20 -3.01 -8.32
N ASN A 532 -15.40 -2.25 -7.56
CA ASN A 532 -14.25 -1.49 -8.04
C ASN A 532 -12.90 -2.17 -7.73
N GLY A 533 -12.93 -3.41 -7.23
CA GLY A 533 -11.72 -4.20 -6.98
C GLY A 533 -11.11 -4.70 -8.28
N ILE A 534 -9.81 -4.51 -8.46
CA ILE A 534 -9.03 -4.98 -9.62
C ILE A 534 -8.22 -6.20 -9.19
N ASP A 535 -8.32 -7.30 -9.94
CA ASP A 535 -7.48 -8.47 -9.74
C ASP A 535 -6.08 -8.19 -10.32
N PRO A 536 -5.00 -8.32 -9.52
CA PRO A 536 -3.64 -8.17 -10.02
C PRO A 536 -3.32 -9.05 -11.23
N LEU A 537 -3.91 -10.24 -11.31
CA LEU A 537 -3.66 -11.17 -12.44
C LEU A 537 -4.21 -10.64 -13.77
N GLU A 538 -5.31 -9.87 -13.77
CA GLU A 538 -5.84 -9.26 -14.99
C GLU A 538 -4.83 -8.24 -15.55
N ILE A 539 -4.24 -7.44 -14.67
CA ILE A 539 -3.22 -6.46 -15.06
C ILE A 539 -1.93 -7.15 -15.53
N ILE A 540 -1.51 -8.22 -14.84
CA ILE A 540 -0.32 -8.99 -15.23
C ILE A 540 -0.51 -9.63 -16.60
N ALA A 541 -1.69 -10.20 -16.87
CA ALA A 541 -1.99 -10.81 -18.16
C ALA A 541 -1.94 -9.80 -19.32
N GLU A 542 -2.29 -8.54 -19.09
CA GLU A 542 -2.31 -7.50 -20.12
C GLU A 542 -0.96 -6.78 -20.28
N TYR A 543 -0.25 -6.52 -19.18
CA TYR A 543 0.92 -5.64 -19.16
C TYR A 543 2.21 -6.29 -18.65
N GLY A 544 2.13 -7.45 -18.00
CA GLY A 544 3.23 -8.12 -17.32
C GLY A 544 3.39 -7.71 -15.85
N ALA A 545 4.05 -8.58 -15.08
CA ALA A 545 4.28 -8.39 -13.65
C ALA A 545 5.19 -7.20 -13.36
N ASP A 546 6.25 -7.01 -14.12
CA ASP A 546 7.17 -5.88 -13.93
C ASP A 546 6.48 -4.53 -14.13
N ALA A 547 5.55 -4.41 -15.09
CA ALA A 547 4.78 -3.19 -15.32
C ALA A 547 3.85 -2.89 -14.13
N LEU A 548 3.20 -3.91 -13.56
CA LEU A 548 2.38 -3.76 -12.35
C LEU A 548 3.24 -3.33 -11.15
N ARG A 549 4.34 -4.03 -10.87
CA ARG A 549 5.27 -3.73 -9.77
C ARG A 549 5.79 -2.30 -9.85
N MET A 550 6.29 -1.90 -11.01
CA MET A 550 6.75 -0.55 -11.24
C MET A 550 5.66 0.49 -10.99
N THR A 551 4.44 0.25 -11.47
CA THR A 551 3.31 1.17 -11.28
C THR A 551 2.95 1.36 -9.81
N LEU A 552 2.95 0.28 -9.01
CA LEU A 552 2.66 0.32 -7.58
C LEU A 552 3.75 1.02 -6.77
N LEU A 553 4.99 1.00 -7.24
CA LEU A 553 6.14 1.60 -6.57
C LEU A 553 6.41 3.04 -7.02
N THR A 554 6.06 3.40 -8.26
CA THR A 554 6.28 4.76 -8.81
C THR A 554 5.46 5.80 -8.05
N GLY A 555 6.15 6.77 -7.47
CA GLY A 555 5.54 7.85 -6.67
C GLY A 555 4.93 7.38 -5.36
N ASN A 556 5.19 6.12 -4.95
CA ASN A 556 4.81 5.64 -3.64
C ASN A 556 5.67 6.30 -2.56
N ALA A 557 5.02 6.87 -1.56
CA ALA A 557 5.67 7.41 -0.38
C ALA A 557 5.11 6.70 0.87
N PRO A 558 5.96 6.37 1.86
CA PRO A 558 5.52 5.69 3.08
C PRO A 558 4.31 6.38 3.73
N GLY A 559 3.30 5.60 4.09
CA GLY A 559 2.09 6.05 4.77
C GLY A 559 1.03 6.73 3.91
N ASN A 560 1.28 7.00 2.64
CA ASN A 560 0.35 7.71 1.77
C ASN A 560 -0.47 6.76 0.90
N ASP A 561 -1.77 7.07 0.77
CA ASP A 561 -2.65 6.37 -0.16
C ASP A 561 -2.24 6.65 -1.61
N MET A 562 -2.41 5.66 -2.47
CA MET A 562 -2.18 5.81 -3.89
C MET A 562 -3.45 5.53 -4.71
N ARG A 563 -3.62 6.26 -5.82
CA ARG A 563 -4.66 5.98 -6.79
C ARG A 563 -4.12 5.13 -7.91
N PHE A 564 -4.85 4.09 -8.25
CA PHE A 564 -4.49 3.19 -9.35
C PHE A 564 -5.13 3.69 -10.65
N TYR A 565 -4.30 3.82 -11.70
CA TYR A 565 -4.73 4.22 -13.04
C TYR A 565 -4.13 3.27 -14.07
N HIS A 566 -4.94 2.75 -14.99
CA HIS A 566 -4.46 1.92 -16.11
C HIS A 566 -3.42 2.65 -16.98
N SER A 567 -3.56 3.96 -17.18
CA SER A 567 -2.59 4.77 -17.94
C SER A 567 -1.18 4.77 -17.34
N ARG A 568 -1.06 4.60 -16.01
CA ARG A 568 0.25 4.46 -15.36
C ARG A 568 0.87 3.11 -15.64
N VAL A 569 0.07 2.05 -15.69
CA VAL A 569 0.58 0.71 -16.06
C VAL A 569 1.08 0.71 -17.50
N GLU A 570 0.35 1.38 -18.39
CA GLU A 570 0.76 1.57 -19.79
C GLU A 570 2.08 2.34 -19.91
N ALA A 571 2.27 3.39 -19.11
CA ALA A 571 3.53 4.14 -19.05
C ALA A 571 4.69 3.25 -18.54
N SER A 572 4.45 2.42 -17.52
CA SER A 572 5.42 1.46 -17.01
C SER A 572 5.81 0.42 -18.08
N ARG A 573 4.84 -0.15 -18.80
CA ARG A 573 5.10 -1.05 -19.94
C ARG A 573 5.94 -0.36 -21.02
N ASN A 574 5.65 0.91 -21.32
CA ASN A 574 6.41 1.67 -22.32
C ASN A 574 7.86 1.88 -21.88
N PHE A 575 8.09 2.09 -20.59
CA PHE A 575 9.45 2.13 -20.04
C PHE A 575 10.18 0.77 -20.21
N MET A 576 9.51 -0.36 -19.90
CA MET A 576 10.08 -1.69 -20.15
C MET A 576 10.50 -1.85 -21.62
N ASN A 577 9.64 -1.46 -22.54
CA ASN A 577 9.96 -1.48 -23.97
C ASN A 577 11.15 -0.58 -24.35
N LYS A 578 11.30 0.57 -23.67
CA LYS A 578 12.46 1.46 -23.87
C LYS A 578 13.76 0.77 -23.46
N VAL A 579 13.78 0.19 -22.25
CA VAL A 579 14.93 -0.57 -21.72
C VAL A 579 15.28 -1.73 -22.65
N TRP A 580 14.28 -2.49 -23.08
CA TRP A 580 14.45 -3.60 -24.03
C TRP A 580 15.06 -3.19 -25.33
N ASN A 581 14.56 -2.12 -25.94
CA ASN A 581 15.06 -1.61 -27.21
C ASN A 581 16.47 -1.04 -27.10
N ALA A 582 16.81 -0.36 -26.00
CA ALA A 582 18.16 0.11 -25.74
C ALA A 582 19.15 -1.06 -25.62
N SER A 583 18.77 -2.11 -24.89
CA SER A 583 19.57 -3.32 -24.75
C SER A 583 19.73 -4.05 -26.08
N ARG A 584 18.65 -4.17 -26.85
CA ARG A 584 18.68 -4.76 -28.17
C ARG A 584 19.60 -3.99 -29.12
N PHE A 585 19.54 -2.65 -29.12
CA PHE A 585 20.45 -1.81 -29.89
C PHE A 585 21.92 -2.09 -29.54
N LEU A 586 22.24 -2.19 -28.26
CA LEU A 586 23.59 -2.50 -27.80
C LEU A 586 24.05 -3.87 -28.33
N PHE A 587 23.24 -4.91 -28.12
CA PHE A 587 23.59 -6.27 -28.54
C PHE A 587 23.71 -6.44 -30.05
N MET A 588 23.00 -5.66 -30.86
CA MET A 588 23.18 -5.61 -32.31
C MET A 588 24.53 -5.01 -32.73
N ASN A 589 25.12 -4.15 -31.89
CA ASN A 589 26.43 -3.54 -32.12
C ASN A 589 27.60 -4.31 -31.48
N CYS A 590 27.32 -5.33 -30.65
CA CYS A 590 28.32 -6.15 -29.96
C CYS A 590 28.28 -7.60 -30.48
N ASN A 591 28.82 -7.82 -31.65
CA ASN A 591 28.93 -9.17 -32.22
C ASN A 591 30.10 -9.96 -31.59
N GLU A 592 30.29 -11.23 -31.97
CA GLU A 592 31.33 -12.10 -31.40
C GLU A 592 32.76 -11.57 -31.63
N GLU A 593 32.99 -10.86 -32.71
CA GLU A 593 34.28 -10.26 -33.04
C GLU A 593 34.56 -9.06 -32.14
N GLU A 594 33.55 -8.23 -31.89
CA GLU A 594 33.63 -7.07 -30.99
C GLU A 594 33.80 -7.53 -29.54
N CYS A 595 33.11 -8.57 -29.08
CA CYS A 595 33.29 -9.14 -27.74
C CYS A 595 34.72 -9.67 -27.54
N LYS A 596 35.30 -10.33 -28.55
CA LYS A 596 36.72 -10.71 -28.50
C LYS A 596 37.66 -9.50 -28.45
N ALA A 597 37.35 -8.45 -29.20
CA ALA A 597 38.14 -7.22 -29.19
C ALA A 597 38.04 -6.48 -27.83
N LEU A 598 36.88 -6.53 -27.16
CA LEU A 598 36.72 -5.99 -25.83
C LEU A 598 37.58 -6.69 -24.78
N SER A 599 37.79 -8.01 -24.91
CA SER A 599 38.67 -8.77 -24.02
C SER A 599 40.10 -8.24 -23.95
N MET A 600 40.55 -7.56 -25.00
CA MET A 600 41.88 -6.93 -25.03
C MET A 600 41.98 -5.75 -24.04
N LEU A 601 40.87 -5.13 -23.65
CA LEU A 601 40.87 -4.03 -22.66
C LEU A 601 41.12 -4.52 -21.23
N SER A 602 40.75 -5.76 -20.92
CA SER A 602 40.93 -6.35 -19.59
C SER A 602 42.33 -6.94 -19.36
N SER A 603 43.11 -7.16 -20.40
CA SER A 603 44.36 -7.93 -20.39
C SER A 603 44.19 -9.39 -19.91
N LEU A 604 42.96 -9.91 -19.96
CA LEU A 604 42.60 -11.27 -19.62
C LEU A 604 42.32 -12.09 -20.87
N GLU A 605 42.64 -13.36 -20.85
CA GLU A 605 42.29 -14.28 -21.93
C GLU A 605 40.88 -14.84 -21.69
N ASN A 606 39.90 -14.43 -22.52
CA ASN A 606 38.49 -14.78 -22.41
C ASN A 606 37.86 -14.42 -21.03
N PRO A 607 37.78 -13.14 -20.64
CA PRO A 607 37.17 -12.74 -19.37
C PRO A 607 35.67 -13.01 -19.33
N THR A 608 35.13 -13.23 -18.14
CA THR A 608 33.70 -13.09 -17.88
C THR A 608 33.27 -11.64 -18.04
N LEU A 609 31.96 -11.38 -18.09
CA LEU A 609 31.44 -10.03 -18.16
C LEU A 609 31.85 -9.21 -16.91
N ALA A 610 31.81 -9.81 -15.71
CA ALA A 610 32.23 -9.15 -14.48
C ALA A 610 33.71 -8.77 -14.51
N GLU A 611 34.59 -9.70 -14.84
CA GLU A 611 36.04 -9.46 -14.95
C GLU A 611 36.39 -8.40 -15.98
N LEU A 612 35.67 -8.37 -17.12
CA LEU A 612 35.82 -7.32 -18.13
C LEU A 612 35.45 -5.93 -17.61
N LEU A 613 34.35 -5.86 -16.86
CA LEU A 613 33.78 -4.59 -16.39
C LEU A 613 34.37 -4.10 -15.07
N ASP A 614 35.13 -4.91 -14.36
CA ASP A 614 35.81 -4.52 -13.11
C ASP A 614 36.99 -3.53 -13.38
N LYS A 615 37.64 -3.67 -14.51
CA LYS A 615 38.76 -2.81 -14.87
C LYS A 615 38.28 -1.63 -15.73
N VAL A 616 38.38 -0.42 -15.20
CA VAL A 616 38.04 0.79 -15.94
C VAL A 616 39.17 1.12 -16.94
N PRO A 617 38.90 1.28 -18.25
CA PRO A 617 39.91 1.69 -19.24
C PRO A 617 40.46 3.11 -18.96
N GLU A 618 41.77 3.31 -19.21
CA GLU A 618 42.42 4.61 -18.98
C GLU A 618 42.03 5.71 -19.97
N ASN A 619 41.75 5.33 -21.23
CA ASN A 619 41.55 6.26 -22.33
C ASN A 619 40.07 6.56 -22.62
N LEU A 620 39.19 6.55 -21.64
CA LEU A 620 37.78 6.87 -21.78
C LEU A 620 37.60 8.28 -22.35
N GLU A 621 36.69 8.45 -23.32
CA GLU A 621 36.33 9.74 -23.88
C GLU A 621 35.38 10.54 -22.95
N MET A 622 35.24 11.82 -23.17
CA MET A 622 34.46 12.74 -22.36
C MET A 622 33.02 12.23 -22.06
N ALA A 623 32.31 11.75 -23.08
CA ALA A 623 30.96 11.22 -22.91
C ALA A 623 30.93 9.94 -22.08
N ASP A 624 31.96 9.08 -22.21
CA ASP A 624 32.07 7.83 -21.43
C ASP A 624 32.26 8.15 -19.94
N LYS A 625 33.15 9.08 -19.62
CA LYS A 625 33.40 9.54 -18.25
C LYS A 625 32.18 10.20 -17.65
N TRP A 626 31.52 11.07 -18.40
CA TRP A 626 30.30 11.73 -17.99
C TRP A 626 29.21 10.74 -17.57
N ILE A 627 28.87 9.76 -18.42
CA ILE A 627 27.79 8.82 -18.10
C ILE A 627 28.15 7.89 -16.93
N LEU A 628 29.43 7.54 -16.77
CA LEU A 628 29.91 6.77 -15.63
C LEU A 628 29.82 7.56 -14.32
N SER A 629 30.16 8.85 -14.34
CA SER A 629 30.04 9.74 -13.19
C SER A 629 28.58 9.94 -12.78
N LYS A 630 27.68 10.18 -13.75
CA LYS A 630 26.23 10.23 -13.51
C LYS A 630 25.71 8.94 -12.91
N LEU A 631 26.09 7.78 -13.48
CA LEU A 631 25.68 6.48 -12.97
C LEU A 631 26.15 6.25 -11.55
N ASN A 632 27.40 6.63 -11.26
CA ASN A 632 28.00 6.50 -9.92
C ASN A 632 27.24 7.30 -8.87
N SER A 633 26.85 8.53 -9.21
CA SER A 633 25.98 9.37 -8.36
C SER A 633 24.61 8.74 -8.16
N VAL A 634 23.99 8.18 -9.20
CA VAL A 634 22.71 7.49 -9.12
C VAL A 634 22.80 6.23 -8.25
N VAL A 635 23.88 5.45 -8.33
CA VAL A 635 24.12 4.30 -7.45
C VAL A 635 24.09 4.72 -5.98
N ALA A 636 24.78 5.81 -5.63
CA ALA A 636 24.80 6.33 -4.26
C ALA A 636 23.39 6.80 -3.81
N GLU A 637 22.69 7.54 -4.66
CA GLU A 637 21.34 8.05 -4.35
C GLU A 637 20.31 6.92 -4.19
N VAL A 638 20.31 5.96 -5.11
CA VAL A 638 19.38 4.81 -5.08
C VAL A 638 19.63 3.95 -3.84
N THR A 639 20.90 3.67 -3.53
CA THR A 639 21.26 2.91 -2.32
C THR A 639 20.74 3.61 -1.06
N ARG A 640 21.00 4.90 -0.91
CA ARG A 640 20.55 5.69 0.23
C ARG A 640 19.02 5.68 0.37
N ASN A 641 18.29 5.90 -0.72
CA ASN A 641 16.83 5.90 -0.71
C ASN A 641 16.24 4.52 -0.39
N LEU A 642 16.82 3.43 -0.90
CA LEU A 642 16.39 2.07 -0.53
C LEU A 642 16.65 1.77 0.95
N GLU A 643 17.75 2.26 1.53
CA GLU A 643 18.05 2.08 2.93
C GLU A 643 17.20 2.93 3.87
N SER A 644 16.70 4.08 3.38
CA SER A 644 15.73 4.93 4.09
C SER A 644 14.27 4.58 3.82
N PHE A 645 13.99 3.54 3.04
CA PHE A 645 12.65 3.09 2.63
C PHE A 645 11.90 4.05 1.69
N ASP A 646 12.60 4.96 1.02
CA ASP A 646 12.06 5.84 -0.01
C ASP A 646 12.09 5.14 -1.38
N LEU A 647 11.41 3.98 -1.48
CA LEU A 647 11.49 3.10 -2.65
C LEU A 647 11.00 3.78 -3.94
N GLY A 648 9.96 4.61 -3.82
CA GLY A 648 9.45 5.37 -4.97
C GLY A 648 10.47 6.35 -5.53
N ILE A 649 11.24 7.03 -4.67
CA ILE A 649 12.31 7.95 -5.07
C ILE A 649 13.48 7.16 -5.69
N ALA A 650 13.86 6.04 -5.11
CA ALA A 650 14.90 5.17 -5.65
C ALA A 650 14.57 4.69 -7.07
N LEU A 651 13.32 4.28 -7.30
CA LEU A 651 12.84 3.89 -8.62
C LEU A 651 12.83 5.04 -9.61
N ASP A 652 12.35 6.22 -9.21
CA ASP A 652 12.30 7.42 -10.05
C ASP A 652 13.71 7.86 -10.52
N LYS A 653 14.69 7.85 -9.61
CA LYS A 653 16.09 8.11 -9.93
C LYS A 653 16.66 7.11 -10.95
N THR A 654 16.37 5.84 -10.76
CA THR A 654 16.80 4.77 -11.67
C THR A 654 16.15 4.93 -13.05
N GLN A 655 14.85 5.19 -13.07
CA GLN A 655 14.07 5.38 -14.29
C GLN A 655 14.56 6.60 -15.09
N SER A 656 14.69 7.74 -14.41
CA SER A 656 15.15 8.99 -15.03
C SER A 656 16.56 8.85 -15.63
N PHE A 657 17.49 8.22 -14.90
CA PHE A 657 18.82 7.95 -15.43
C PHE A 657 18.78 7.09 -16.70
N ILE A 658 18.03 5.96 -16.65
CA ILE A 658 17.95 5.05 -17.81
C ILE A 658 17.29 5.74 -19.00
N TRP A 659 16.18 6.44 -18.77
CA TRP A 659 15.44 7.07 -19.86
C TRP A 659 16.18 8.26 -20.45
N GLU A 660 16.50 9.23 -19.60
CA GLU A 660 17.03 10.52 -20.03
C GLU A 660 18.53 10.46 -20.33
N GLU A 661 19.35 10.09 -19.34
CA GLU A 661 20.80 10.18 -19.47
C GLU A 661 21.37 9.07 -20.36
N PHE A 662 20.97 7.84 -20.14
CA PHE A 662 21.49 6.71 -20.91
C PHE A 662 20.89 6.62 -22.31
N CYS A 663 19.54 6.55 -22.42
CA CYS A 663 18.89 6.34 -23.72
C CYS A 663 18.86 7.58 -24.59
N ASP A 664 18.45 8.74 -24.05
CA ASP A 664 18.21 9.93 -24.87
C ASP A 664 19.49 10.74 -25.15
N TRP A 665 20.51 10.59 -24.30
CA TRP A 665 21.77 11.31 -24.49
C TRP A 665 22.94 10.39 -24.82
N TYR A 666 23.36 9.50 -23.93
CA TYR A 666 24.60 8.77 -24.10
C TYR A 666 24.60 7.87 -25.35
N ILE A 667 23.54 7.06 -25.54
CA ILE A 667 23.42 6.20 -26.72
C ILE A 667 23.51 7.04 -28.01
N GLU A 668 22.82 8.18 -28.06
CA GLU A 668 22.86 9.04 -29.23
C GLU A 668 24.24 9.68 -29.47
N MET A 669 24.95 10.06 -28.38
CA MET A 669 26.31 10.61 -28.48
C MET A 669 27.31 9.62 -29.05
N VAL A 670 27.18 8.32 -28.73
CA VAL A 670 28.16 7.30 -29.13
C VAL A 670 27.83 6.62 -30.47
N LYS A 671 26.64 6.81 -31.03
CA LYS A 671 26.28 6.20 -32.34
C LYS A 671 27.33 6.42 -33.43
N PRO A 672 27.91 7.61 -33.63
CA PRO A 672 28.96 7.82 -34.64
C PRO A 672 30.19 6.92 -34.44
N ARG A 673 30.56 6.66 -33.20
CA ARG A 673 31.68 5.77 -32.83
C ARG A 673 31.37 4.29 -33.12
N LEU A 674 30.10 3.87 -32.90
CA LEU A 674 29.66 2.51 -33.12
C LEU A 674 29.60 2.12 -34.61
N TYR A 675 29.28 3.11 -35.49
CA TYR A 675 29.12 2.86 -36.92
C TYR A 675 30.44 3.00 -37.71
N ASN A 676 31.50 3.52 -37.06
CA ASN A 676 32.82 3.52 -37.67
C ASN A 676 33.46 2.13 -37.63
N GLU A 677 34.10 1.73 -38.72
CA GLU A 677 34.75 0.41 -38.78
C GLU A 677 36.01 0.34 -37.90
N GLY A 678 35.86 -0.36 -36.77
CA GLY A 678 36.96 -0.72 -35.87
C GLY A 678 37.58 0.45 -35.10
N GLY A 679 38.51 0.15 -34.21
CA GLY A 679 39.26 1.11 -33.43
C GLY A 679 39.00 1.13 -31.93
N GLU A 680 39.92 1.78 -31.21
CA GLU A 680 39.86 1.86 -29.72
C GLU A 680 38.61 2.62 -29.25
N SER A 681 38.26 3.72 -29.91
CA SER A 681 37.09 4.54 -29.59
C SER A 681 35.77 3.73 -29.57
N LYS A 682 35.59 2.86 -30.58
CA LYS A 682 34.40 1.97 -30.60
C LYS A 682 34.41 0.98 -29.45
N ARG A 683 35.56 0.37 -29.12
CA ARG A 683 35.70 -0.57 -28.02
C ARG A 683 35.42 0.10 -26.67
N LEU A 684 35.91 1.32 -26.46
CA LEU A 684 35.64 2.10 -25.25
C LEU A 684 34.14 2.41 -25.13
N ALA A 685 33.49 2.82 -26.21
CA ALA A 685 32.05 3.06 -26.23
C ALA A 685 31.24 1.79 -25.91
N LEU A 686 31.60 0.65 -26.50
CA LEU A 686 30.94 -0.65 -26.23
C LEU A 686 31.17 -1.10 -24.77
N TRP A 687 32.39 -0.96 -24.24
CA TRP A 687 32.67 -1.26 -22.84
C TRP A 687 31.81 -0.40 -21.90
N THR A 688 31.73 0.89 -22.15
CA THR A 688 30.93 1.81 -21.34
C THR A 688 29.44 1.49 -21.44
N LEU A 689 28.92 1.20 -22.64
CA LEU A 689 27.53 0.76 -22.83
C LEU A 689 27.19 -0.49 -22.03
N LEU A 690 28.05 -1.50 -22.04
CA LEU A 690 27.88 -2.72 -21.25
C LEU A 690 27.95 -2.43 -19.77
N LYS A 691 28.92 -1.64 -19.30
CA LYS A 691 29.02 -1.26 -17.87
C LYS A 691 27.79 -0.52 -17.38
N VAL A 692 27.32 0.45 -18.16
CA VAL A 692 26.13 1.25 -17.83
C VAL A 692 24.89 0.36 -17.86
N LEU A 693 24.73 -0.50 -18.84
CA LEU A 693 23.58 -1.42 -18.93
C LEU A 693 23.55 -2.37 -17.74
N LYS A 694 24.62 -3.14 -17.49
CA LYS A 694 24.71 -4.08 -16.37
C LYS A 694 24.38 -3.40 -15.04
N THR A 695 24.97 -2.24 -14.79
CA THR A 695 24.74 -1.50 -13.54
C THR A 695 23.29 -1.01 -13.45
N SER A 696 22.74 -0.48 -14.53
CA SER A 696 21.32 -0.05 -14.58
C SER A 696 20.35 -1.20 -14.36
N LEU A 697 20.62 -2.37 -14.97
CA LEU A 697 19.83 -3.58 -14.73
C LEU A 697 19.89 -4.02 -13.26
N SER A 698 21.07 -3.92 -12.63
CA SER A 698 21.23 -4.25 -11.20
C SER A 698 20.47 -3.28 -10.29
N LEU A 699 20.43 -1.98 -10.60
CA LEU A 699 19.64 -0.98 -9.86
C LEU A 699 18.14 -1.20 -10.05
N LEU A 700 17.71 -1.59 -11.24
CA LEU A 700 16.30 -1.78 -11.58
C LEU A 700 15.76 -3.15 -11.12
N HIS A 701 16.63 -4.16 -10.94
CA HIS A 701 16.21 -5.53 -10.63
C HIS A 701 15.32 -5.69 -9.39
N PRO A 702 15.54 -5.00 -8.26
CA PRO A 702 14.63 -5.07 -7.12
C PRO A 702 13.18 -4.68 -7.46
N PHE A 703 12.99 -3.79 -8.42
CA PHE A 703 11.69 -3.27 -8.85
C PHE A 703 11.07 -4.08 -9.99
N CYS A 704 11.85 -4.39 -11.01
CA CYS A 704 11.43 -5.04 -12.26
C CYS A 704 12.32 -6.26 -12.55
N PRO A 705 12.09 -7.37 -11.79
CA PRO A 705 13.04 -8.47 -11.77
C PRO A 705 13.06 -9.31 -13.05
N PHE A 706 11.96 -9.44 -13.79
CA PHE A 706 11.88 -10.33 -14.93
C PHE A 706 12.62 -9.81 -16.16
N ILE A 707 12.29 -8.60 -16.58
CA ILE A 707 12.94 -7.99 -17.76
C ILE A 707 14.45 -7.81 -17.53
N THR A 708 14.84 -7.44 -16.32
CA THR A 708 16.24 -7.22 -15.97
C THR A 708 17.03 -8.53 -15.98
N GLU A 709 16.47 -9.61 -15.45
CA GLU A 709 17.09 -10.93 -15.51
C GLU A 709 17.23 -11.43 -16.95
N GLU A 710 16.18 -11.28 -17.79
CA GLU A 710 16.22 -11.72 -19.19
C GLU A 710 17.27 -10.99 -20.02
N ILE A 711 17.37 -9.66 -19.84
CA ILE A 711 18.38 -8.86 -20.54
C ILE A 711 19.78 -9.23 -20.06
N TYR A 712 19.97 -9.38 -18.75
CA TYR A 712 21.25 -9.77 -18.15
C TYR A 712 21.72 -11.16 -18.62
N GLU A 713 20.81 -12.15 -18.70
CA GLU A 713 21.11 -13.47 -19.26
C GLU A 713 21.57 -13.37 -20.71
N THR A 714 21.01 -12.46 -21.49
CA THR A 714 21.42 -12.22 -22.86
C THR A 714 22.79 -11.55 -22.92
N GLU A 715 23.02 -10.52 -22.10
CA GLU A 715 24.31 -9.83 -21.99
C GLU A 715 25.42 -10.82 -21.59
N LYS A 716 25.15 -11.65 -20.59
CA LYS A 716 26.05 -12.70 -20.10
C LYS A 716 26.42 -13.71 -21.19
N SER A 717 25.45 -14.06 -22.07
CA SER A 717 25.67 -15.00 -23.17
C SER A 717 26.64 -14.50 -24.25
N LEU A 718 27.00 -13.21 -24.25
CA LEU A 718 28.02 -12.63 -25.12
C LEU A 718 29.45 -13.01 -24.68
N PHE A 719 29.61 -13.43 -23.42
CA PHE A 719 30.90 -13.75 -22.80
C PHE A 719 30.91 -15.20 -22.33
N ARG A 720 31.03 -15.45 -21.04
CA ARG A 720 31.08 -16.80 -20.43
C ARG A 720 29.83 -17.10 -19.62
N ASP A 721 29.39 -18.35 -19.64
CA ASP A 721 28.14 -18.80 -19.02
C ASP A 721 28.19 -19.04 -17.50
N ASP A 722 29.37 -18.91 -16.87
CA ASP A 722 29.60 -19.24 -15.47
C ASP A 722 29.30 -18.11 -14.46
N GLU A 723 28.79 -16.97 -14.94
CA GLU A 723 28.35 -15.88 -14.05
C GLU A 723 27.05 -16.20 -13.33
N LYS A 724 26.92 -15.67 -12.11
CA LYS A 724 25.69 -15.81 -11.30
C LYS A 724 24.51 -15.11 -11.98
N PRO A 725 23.26 -15.61 -11.79
CA PRO A 725 22.08 -14.88 -12.20
C PRO A 725 21.97 -13.54 -11.45
N LEU A 726 21.28 -12.57 -12.07
CA LEU A 726 21.21 -11.20 -11.55
C LEU A 726 20.65 -11.14 -10.12
N ILE A 727 19.64 -11.94 -9.82
CA ILE A 727 18.99 -12.02 -8.52
C ILE A 727 19.94 -12.27 -7.34
N ILE A 728 21.09 -12.90 -7.58
CA ILE A 728 22.12 -13.16 -6.55
C ILE A 728 23.46 -12.51 -6.89
N SER A 729 23.51 -11.62 -7.87
CA SER A 729 24.66 -10.78 -8.19
C SER A 729 24.80 -9.66 -7.17
N GLU A 730 26.01 -9.08 -7.07
CA GLU A 730 26.23 -7.96 -6.14
C GLU A 730 25.51 -6.69 -6.59
N PHE A 731 24.90 -6.01 -5.61
CA PHE A 731 24.33 -4.67 -5.83
C PHE A 731 25.46 -3.68 -6.09
N PRO A 732 25.28 -2.75 -7.05
CA PRO A 732 26.32 -1.77 -7.38
C PRO A 732 26.70 -0.90 -6.17
N LYS A 733 27.99 -0.55 -6.10
CA LYS A 733 28.54 0.30 -5.06
C LYS A 733 29.11 1.58 -5.69
N TYR A 734 28.94 2.68 -4.99
CA TYR A 734 29.62 3.92 -5.34
C TYR A 734 31.16 3.73 -5.28
N ALA A 735 31.86 4.29 -6.23
CA ALA A 735 33.33 4.23 -6.34
C ALA A 735 33.90 5.62 -6.71
N GLU A 736 34.72 6.22 -5.83
CA GLU A 736 35.35 7.53 -6.05
C GLU A 736 36.16 7.60 -7.36
N THR A 737 36.65 6.47 -7.85
CA THR A 737 37.39 6.37 -9.12
C THR A 737 36.55 6.61 -10.36
N LEU A 738 35.23 6.65 -10.21
CA LEU A 738 34.28 6.95 -11.29
C LEU A 738 33.68 8.37 -11.20
N ASP A 739 34.20 9.21 -10.34
CA ASP A 739 33.79 10.62 -10.27
C ASP A 739 34.62 11.46 -11.26
N PHE A 740 33.98 11.96 -12.30
CA PHE A 740 34.57 12.76 -13.36
C PHE A 740 33.88 14.13 -13.42
N ASP A 741 34.03 14.90 -12.35
CA ASP A 741 33.36 16.21 -12.16
C ASP A 741 33.58 17.20 -13.31
N THR A 742 34.77 17.20 -13.92
CA THR A 742 35.11 18.09 -15.02
C THR A 742 34.31 17.73 -16.25
N GLU A 743 34.36 16.49 -16.67
CA GLU A 743 33.65 15.98 -17.84
C GLU A 743 32.12 16.02 -17.64
N GLU A 744 31.64 15.83 -16.41
CA GLU A 744 30.24 15.96 -16.07
C GLU A 744 29.75 17.40 -16.33
N LYS A 745 30.46 18.38 -15.85
CA LYS A 745 30.15 19.79 -16.06
C LYS A 745 30.19 20.20 -17.54
N GLU A 746 31.23 19.77 -18.26
CA GLU A 746 31.40 20.05 -19.68
C GLU A 746 30.23 19.49 -20.50
N ILE A 747 29.81 18.26 -20.28
CA ILE A 747 28.70 17.64 -21.00
C ILE A 747 27.36 18.29 -20.63
N GLU A 748 27.14 18.71 -19.37
CA GLU A 748 25.90 19.44 -19.01
C GLU A 748 25.82 20.81 -19.72
N GLU A 749 26.93 21.55 -19.86
CA GLU A 749 27.00 22.77 -20.65
C GLU A 749 26.68 22.50 -22.17
N ILE A 750 27.17 21.37 -22.70
CA ILE A 750 26.86 20.94 -24.08
C ILE A 750 25.38 20.57 -24.22
N LYS A 751 24.83 19.80 -23.29
CA LYS A 751 23.40 19.40 -23.24
C LYS A 751 22.50 20.63 -23.22
N GLU A 752 22.85 21.64 -22.47
CA GLU A 752 22.11 22.91 -22.41
C GLU A 752 22.11 23.62 -23.75
N ALA A 753 23.27 23.73 -24.40
CA ALA A 753 23.38 24.31 -25.74
C ALA A 753 22.57 23.51 -26.78
N VAL A 754 22.66 22.18 -26.76
CA VAL A 754 21.88 21.33 -27.67
C VAL A 754 20.38 21.46 -27.42
N ARG A 755 19.93 21.51 -26.15
CA ARG A 755 18.51 21.75 -25.80
C ARG A 755 18.03 23.09 -26.33
N ALA A 756 18.83 24.15 -26.16
CA ALA A 756 18.50 25.48 -26.67
C ALA A 756 18.29 25.49 -28.19
N VAL A 757 19.17 24.83 -28.94
CA VAL A 757 19.03 24.68 -30.39
C VAL A 757 17.79 23.87 -30.77
N ARG A 758 17.53 22.75 -30.06
CA ARG A 758 16.33 21.91 -30.30
C ARG A 758 15.05 22.69 -30.05
N ASN A 759 14.99 23.51 -29.01
CA ASN A 759 13.82 24.33 -28.68
C ASN A 759 13.53 25.33 -29.82
N ILE A 760 14.56 26.08 -30.31
CA ILE A 760 14.39 26.98 -31.45
C ILE A 760 13.87 26.24 -32.69
N ARG A 761 14.45 25.08 -32.99
CA ARG A 761 14.01 24.27 -34.13
C ARG A 761 12.56 23.79 -33.99
N THR A 762 12.15 23.46 -32.80
CA THR A 762 10.75 23.05 -32.49
C THR A 762 9.80 24.23 -32.62
N GLU A 763 10.12 25.38 -32.02
CA GLU A 763 9.34 26.62 -32.13
C GLU A 763 9.15 27.08 -33.57
N MET A 764 10.18 26.87 -34.39
CA MET A 764 10.16 27.24 -35.80
C MET A 764 9.70 26.12 -36.74
N ASN A 765 9.28 24.96 -36.18
CA ASN A 765 8.85 23.78 -36.95
C ASN A 765 9.87 23.31 -38.00
N VAL A 766 11.15 23.32 -37.65
CA VAL A 766 12.26 22.91 -38.57
C VAL A 766 12.35 21.37 -38.57
N PRO A 767 12.21 20.73 -39.74
CA PRO A 767 12.31 19.27 -39.81
C PRO A 767 13.74 18.78 -39.48
N PRO A 768 13.89 17.59 -38.89
CA PRO A 768 15.22 17.00 -38.57
C PRO A 768 16.18 16.91 -39.77
N SER A 769 15.63 16.70 -40.96
CA SER A 769 16.43 16.61 -42.23
C SER A 769 17.10 17.88 -42.63
N LYS A 770 16.63 19.06 -42.17
CA LYS A 770 17.21 20.35 -42.45
C LYS A 770 18.29 20.65 -41.42
N LYS A 771 19.54 20.59 -41.85
CA LYS A 771 20.70 20.92 -41.02
C LYS A 771 20.97 22.44 -41.04
N ALA A 772 21.53 22.97 -39.94
CA ALA A 772 21.80 24.39 -39.78
C ALA A 772 23.22 24.61 -39.27
N THR A 773 23.84 25.72 -39.67
CA THR A 773 25.10 26.19 -39.09
C THR A 773 24.81 26.83 -37.73
N ILE A 774 25.59 26.45 -36.71
CA ILE A 774 25.48 26.98 -35.37
C ILE A 774 26.72 27.80 -35.05
N TYR A 775 26.55 29.06 -34.75
CA TYR A 775 27.61 29.90 -34.20
C TYR A 775 27.50 29.93 -32.69
N LEU A 776 28.57 29.58 -32.00
CA LEU A 776 28.70 29.67 -30.57
C LEU A 776 29.69 30.76 -30.21
N VAL A 777 29.21 31.79 -29.54
CA VAL A 777 29.99 32.96 -29.14
C VAL A 777 30.15 32.97 -27.63
N SER A 778 31.40 32.94 -27.16
CA SER A 778 31.72 33.01 -25.74
C SER A 778 33.08 33.64 -25.51
N GLU A 779 33.19 34.49 -24.51
CA GLU A 779 34.48 35.05 -24.04
C GLU A 779 35.27 34.01 -23.20
N ASP A 780 34.60 32.98 -22.65
CA ASP A 780 35.21 31.93 -21.85
C ASP A 780 35.99 30.93 -22.73
N GLU A 781 37.34 30.98 -22.64
CA GLU A 781 38.23 30.10 -23.40
C GLU A 781 38.06 28.62 -23.05
N SER A 782 37.81 28.31 -21.79
CA SER A 782 37.58 26.92 -21.35
C SER A 782 36.32 26.33 -22.01
N LEU A 783 35.23 27.12 -22.00
CA LEU A 783 34.00 26.73 -22.64
C LEU A 783 34.17 26.54 -24.16
N ARG A 784 34.89 27.46 -24.84
CA ARG A 784 35.19 27.33 -26.29
C ARG A 784 35.98 26.04 -26.58
N LYS A 785 36.92 25.64 -25.73
CA LYS A 785 37.68 24.37 -25.89
C LYS A 785 36.77 23.17 -25.75
N SER A 786 35.91 23.14 -24.72
CA SER A 786 34.94 22.04 -24.49
C SER A 786 34.02 21.87 -25.69
N PHE A 787 33.51 22.97 -26.23
CA PHE A 787 32.63 22.91 -27.40
C PHE A 787 33.39 22.52 -28.69
N GLN A 788 34.65 22.87 -28.81
CA GLN A 788 35.48 22.47 -29.95
C GLN A 788 35.68 20.94 -30.03
N HIS A 789 35.88 20.32 -28.89
CA HIS A 789 35.95 18.86 -28.78
C HIS A 789 34.62 18.15 -29.00
N SER A 790 33.51 18.88 -28.86
CA SER A 790 32.14 18.30 -28.83
C SER A 790 31.35 18.57 -30.12
N LYS A 791 31.97 19.12 -31.18
CA LYS A 791 31.26 19.43 -32.43
C LYS A 791 30.46 18.28 -32.99
N VAL A 792 30.94 17.05 -32.82
CA VAL A 792 30.25 15.83 -33.27
C VAL A 792 28.88 15.65 -32.59
N PHE A 793 28.72 16.08 -31.34
CA PHE A 793 27.44 15.98 -30.63
C PHE A 793 26.42 16.97 -31.20
N PHE A 794 26.84 18.18 -31.59
CA PHE A 794 25.94 19.12 -32.26
C PHE A 794 25.48 18.61 -33.61
N ALA A 795 26.40 17.98 -34.38
CA ALA A 795 26.03 17.38 -35.66
C ALA A 795 24.97 16.31 -35.53
N THR A 796 25.08 15.47 -34.49
CA THR A 796 24.16 14.33 -34.23
C THR A 796 22.91 14.79 -33.52
N LEU A 797 23.04 15.54 -32.43
CA LEU A 797 21.95 15.84 -31.49
C LEU A 797 21.21 17.13 -31.79
N ALA A 798 21.86 18.12 -32.39
CA ALA A 798 21.29 19.43 -32.76
C ALA A 798 21.03 19.58 -34.24
N PHE A 799 21.34 18.57 -35.05
CA PHE A 799 21.26 18.57 -36.52
C PHE A 799 22.07 19.72 -37.14
N ALA A 800 23.27 19.98 -36.58
CA ALA A 800 24.17 20.98 -37.12
C ALA A 800 24.80 20.49 -38.43
N SER A 801 24.92 21.40 -39.44
CA SER A 801 25.77 21.19 -40.62
C SER A 801 27.21 21.52 -40.31
N ASP A 802 27.45 22.59 -39.51
CA ASP A 802 28.74 22.99 -38.96
C ASP A 802 28.53 23.72 -37.63
N VAL A 803 29.61 23.78 -36.82
CA VAL A 803 29.63 24.52 -35.57
C VAL A 803 30.83 25.43 -35.56
N ILE A 804 30.58 26.73 -35.59
CA ILE A 804 31.59 27.77 -35.59
C ILE A 804 31.69 28.34 -34.18
N ILE A 805 32.84 28.16 -33.54
CA ILE A 805 33.07 28.58 -32.15
C ILE A 805 34.01 29.76 -32.17
N GLN A 806 33.59 30.90 -31.64
CA GLN A 806 34.33 32.16 -31.72
C GLN A 806 34.13 33.02 -30.47
N GLU A 807 34.94 34.03 -30.30
CA GLU A 807 34.94 34.94 -29.16
C GLU A 807 33.93 36.07 -29.28
N ASN A 808 33.72 36.55 -30.51
CA ASN A 808 32.86 37.70 -30.83
C ASN A 808 31.81 37.36 -31.90
N ARG A 809 31.03 38.33 -32.35
CA ARG A 809 29.96 38.16 -33.34
C ARG A 809 30.41 38.33 -34.80
N ASP A 810 31.69 38.36 -35.09
CA ASP A 810 32.19 38.62 -36.45
C ASP A 810 31.73 37.52 -37.42
N GLY A 811 31.22 37.93 -38.58
CA GLY A 811 30.76 37.04 -39.62
C GLY A 811 29.42 36.34 -39.38
N ILE A 812 28.71 36.66 -38.31
CA ILE A 812 27.36 36.15 -38.03
C ILE A 812 26.32 37.02 -38.76
N PRO A 813 25.39 36.42 -39.54
CA PRO A 813 24.33 37.19 -40.21
C PRO A 813 23.50 38.02 -39.24
N GLU A 814 23.12 39.25 -39.60
CA GLU A 814 22.33 40.13 -38.70
C GLU A 814 20.96 39.55 -38.36
N ASN A 815 20.37 38.77 -39.25
CA ASN A 815 19.08 38.10 -39.05
C ASN A 815 19.19 36.72 -38.40
N ALA A 816 20.34 36.36 -37.83
CA ALA A 816 20.49 35.10 -37.15
C ALA A 816 19.63 35.06 -35.86
N VAL A 817 18.90 33.97 -35.65
CA VAL A 817 18.16 33.71 -34.41
C VAL A 817 19.15 33.47 -33.30
N SER A 818 19.03 34.21 -32.22
CA SER A 818 19.92 34.07 -31.05
C SER A 818 19.22 33.45 -29.85
N VAL A 819 19.97 32.64 -29.12
CA VAL A 819 19.57 32.15 -27.82
C VAL A 819 20.73 32.27 -26.84
N LEU A 820 20.39 32.76 -25.64
CA LEU A 820 21.35 32.90 -24.55
C LEU A 820 21.39 31.59 -23.75
N ILE A 821 22.59 31.09 -23.53
CA ILE A 821 22.88 30.02 -22.56
C ILE A 821 23.89 30.57 -21.54
N PRO A 822 24.09 29.90 -20.38
CA PRO A 822 25.10 30.35 -19.46
C PRO A 822 26.47 30.50 -20.12
N LYS A 823 27.10 31.65 -19.95
CA LYS A 823 28.42 32.05 -20.49
C LYS A 823 28.57 32.06 -22.00
N ALA A 824 27.52 31.83 -22.81
CA ALA A 824 27.60 31.87 -24.28
C ALA A 824 26.30 32.32 -24.93
N ASN A 825 26.45 32.80 -26.17
CA ASN A 825 25.34 33.08 -27.07
C ASN A 825 25.40 32.13 -28.28
N LEU A 826 24.30 31.48 -28.57
CA LEU A 826 24.15 30.69 -29.79
C LEU A 826 23.43 31.52 -30.87
N PHE A 827 23.89 31.40 -32.10
CA PHE A 827 23.26 32.07 -33.25
C PHE A 827 23.07 31.03 -34.37
N ILE A 828 21.90 31.05 -34.99
CA ILE A 828 21.55 30.16 -36.07
C ILE A 828 21.05 31.03 -37.23
N PRO A 829 21.67 31.01 -38.41
CA PRO A 829 21.19 31.78 -39.57
C PRO A 829 19.72 31.47 -39.86
N PHE A 830 18.91 32.48 -40.03
CA PHE A 830 17.49 32.30 -40.30
C PHE A 830 17.22 31.47 -41.57
N SER A 831 18.05 31.66 -42.61
CA SER A 831 18.00 30.86 -43.84
C SER A 831 18.17 29.36 -43.64
N ASP A 832 18.91 28.97 -42.59
CA ASP A 832 19.14 27.57 -42.28
C ASP A 832 17.97 26.96 -41.52
N LEU A 833 17.17 27.76 -40.83
CA LEU A 833 16.00 27.30 -40.08
C LEU A 833 14.75 27.23 -40.96
N VAL A 834 14.55 28.20 -41.86
CA VAL A 834 13.33 28.35 -42.65
C VAL A 834 13.66 28.35 -44.14
N ASP A 835 12.88 27.63 -44.92
CA ASP A 835 12.84 27.82 -46.37
C ASP A 835 12.03 29.08 -46.60
N ILE A 836 12.74 30.18 -46.84
CA ILE A 836 12.18 31.55 -46.92
C ILE A 836 11.04 31.62 -47.94
N GLU A 837 11.19 30.96 -49.09
CA GLU A 837 10.15 30.98 -50.12
C GLU A 837 8.90 30.19 -49.70
N LYS A 838 9.11 28.99 -49.20
CA LYS A 838 7.97 28.14 -48.71
C LYS A 838 7.30 28.72 -47.46
N GLU A 839 8.07 29.30 -46.55
CA GLU A 839 7.51 29.93 -45.36
C GLU A 839 6.77 31.21 -45.73
N ARG A 840 7.25 31.98 -46.70
CA ARG A 840 6.56 33.14 -47.25
C ARG A 840 5.23 32.74 -47.88
N GLU A 841 5.22 31.71 -48.70
CA GLU A 841 3.98 31.16 -49.26
C GLU A 841 3.02 30.64 -48.17
N ARG A 842 3.56 30.00 -47.17
CA ARG A 842 2.77 29.49 -46.04
C ARG A 842 2.14 30.63 -45.24
N LEU A 843 2.93 31.65 -44.91
CA LEU A 843 2.48 32.82 -44.16
C LEU A 843 1.50 33.65 -45.00
N GLU A 844 1.66 33.72 -46.31
CA GLU A 844 0.68 34.36 -47.22
C GLU A 844 -0.67 33.65 -47.22
N LYS A 845 -0.63 32.32 -47.31
CA LYS A 845 -1.87 31.50 -47.19
C LYS A 845 -2.53 31.63 -45.84
N GLU A 846 -1.74 31.66 -44.78
CA GLU A 846 -2.24 31.78 -43.38
C GLU A 846 -2.76 33.22 -43.15
N GLU A 847 -2.11 34.23 -43.66
CA GLU A 847 -2.58 35.63 -43.63
C GLU A 847 -3.95 35.75 -44.32
N GLU A 848 -4.08 35.14 -45.51
CA GLU A 848 -5.31 35.14 -46.26
C GLU A 848 -6.42 34.35 -45.52
N ARG A 849 -6.10 33.21 -44.96
CA ARG A 849 -6.99 32.43 -44.13
C ARG A 849 -7.51 33.20 -42.91
N LEU A 850 -6.60 33.83 -42.17
CA LEU A 850 -6.94 34.63 -40.99
C LEU A 850 -7.78 35.87 -41.35
N LYS A 851 -7.47 36.56 -42.45
CA LYS A 851 -8.31 37.67 -42.98
C LYS A 851 -9.72 37.21 -43.30
N ASN A 852 -9.87 36.05 -43.94
CA ASN A 852 -11.17 35.46 -44.25
C ASN A 852 -11.97 35.08 -43.00
N GLU A 853 -11.32 34.49 -42.00
CA GLU A 853 -11.96 34.12 -40.71
C GLU A 853 -12.33 35.38 -39.91
N ILE A 854 -11.51 36.44 -39.89
CA ILE A 854 -11.86 37.73 -39.28
C ILE A 854 -13.09 38.33 -39.99
N GLN A 855 -13.06 38.38 -41.33
CA GLN A 855 -14.18 38.91 -42.12
C GLN A 855 -15.47 38.13 -41.89
N ARG A 856 -15.39 36.79 -41.74
CA ARG A 856 -16.51 35.92 -41.41
C ARG A 856 -17.08 36.22 -40.03
N ALA A 857 -16.20 36.27 -39.02
CA ALA A 857 -16.61 36.56 -37.63
C ALA A 857 -17.19 37.97 -37.49
N GLU A 858 -16.56 38.97 -38.13
CA GLU A 858 -17.08 40.35 -38.17
C GLU A 858 -18.39 40.43 -38.93
N GLY A 859 -18.52 39.71 -40.04
CA GLY A 859 -19.78 39.60 -40.77
C GLY A 859 -20.94 39.03 -39.94
N MET A 860 -20.64 38.04 -39.15
CA MET A 860 -21.60 37.47 -38.17
C MET A 860 -21.93 38.48 -37.07
N LEU A 861 -20.96 39.18 -36.54
CA LEU A 861 -21.14 40.23 -35.52
C LEU A 861 -21.80 41.51 -36.04
N LYS A 862 -21.84 41.78 -37.38
CA LYS A 862 -22.58 42.85 -38.02
C LYS A 862 -23.99 42.45 -38.43
N ASN A 863 -24.33 41.17 -38.36
CA ASN A 863 -25.65 40.69 -38.79
C ASN A 863 -26.70 40.91 -37.69
N GLU A 864 -27.62 41.87 -37.90
CA GLU A 864 -28.66 42.19 -36.92
C GLU A 864 -29.56 41.00 -36.57
N ARG A 865 -29.79 40.06 -37.52
CA ARG A 865 -30.54 38.82 -37.25
C ARG A 865 -29.78 37.87 -36.35
N PHE A 866 -28.48 37.81 -36.42
CA PHE A 866 -27.64 37.02 -35.53
C PHE A 866 -27.62 37.63 -34.13
N LEU A 867 -27.35 38.94 -34.03
CA LEU A 867 -27.30 39.64 -32.75
C LEU A 867 -28.63 39.62 -31.98
N SER A 868 -29.77 39.58 -32.69
CA SER A 868 -31.08 39.59 -32.08
C SER A 868 -31.61 38.20 -31.69
N LYS A 869 -31.07 37.09 -32.27
CA LYS A 869 -31.54 35.73 -32.06
C LYS A 869 -30.55 34.79 -31.40
N ALA A 870 -29.28 35.10 -31.40
CA ALA A 870 -28.25 34.24 -30.79
C ALA A 870 -28.16 34.47 -29.28
N PRO A 871 -27.87 33.42 -28.50
CA PRO A 871 -27.56 33.55 -27.08
C PRO A 871 -26.34 34.48 -26.83
N LYS A 872 -26.39 35.27 -25.77
CA LYS A 872 -25.30 36.23 -25.45
C LYS A 872 -23.93 35.56 -25.36
N GLU A 873 -23.87 34.32 -24.92
CA GLU A 873 -22.65 33.49 -24.83
C GLU A 873 -22.06 33.24 -26.24
N LYS A 874 -22.88 32.92 -27.24
CA LYS A 874 -22.43 32.70 -28.61
C LYS A 874 -21.95 33.97 -29.28
N VAL A 875 -22.51 35.14 -28.97
CA VAL A 875 -22.03 36.41 -29.45
C VAL A 875 -20.70 36.77 -28.80
N ALA A 876 -20.52 36.49 -27.52
CA ALA A 876 -19.28 36.66 -26.80
C ALA A 876 -18.16 35.73 -27.35
N GLU A 877 -18.48 34.49 -27.64
CA GLU A 877 -17.57 33.49 -28.24
C GLU A 877 -17.09 33.92 -29.62
N GLU A 878 -17.97 34.44 -30.51
CA GLU A 878 -17.57 34.92 -31.82
C GLU A 878 -16.74 36.21 -31.75
N LYS A 879 -16.97 37.06 -30.75
CA LYS A 879 -16.14 38.22 -30.51
C LYS A 879 -14.73 37.84 -30.06
N GLU A 880 -14.65 36.90 -29.13
CA GLU A 880 -13.36 36.36 -28.64
C GLU A 880 -12.57 35.67 -29.76
N LYS A 881 -13.22 34.92 -30.65
CA LYS A 881 -12.63 34.33 -31.83
C LYS A 881 -12.08 35.41 -32.79
N ALA A 882 -12.85 36.48 -33.06
CA ALA A 882 -12.40 37.57 -33.91
C ALA A 882 -11.15 38.27 -33.34
N ASP A 883 -11.13 38.51 -32.01
CA ASP A 883 -10.00 39.14 -31.36
C ASP A 883 -8.77 38.24 -31.38
N LYS A 884 -8.95 36.93 -31.13
CA LYS A 884 -7.88 35.94 -31.26
C LYS A 884 -7.30 35.84 -32.65
N TYR A 885 -8.15 35.85 -33.70
CA TYR A 885 -7.67 35.85 -35.10
C TYR A 885 -6.94 37.13 -35.46
N ARG A 886 -7.35 38.29 -34.91
CA ARG A 886 -6.60 39.56 -35.11
C ARG A 886 -5.21 39.47 -34.47
N GLN A 887 -5.08 38.95 -33.25
CA GLN A 887 -3.80 38.75 -32.62
C GLN A 887 -2.89 37.82 -33.44
N MET A 888 -3.46 36.67 -33.90
CA MET A 888 -2.74 35.75 -34.78
C MET A 888 -2.32 36.41 -36.10
N LEU A 889 -3.15 37.27 -36.68
CA LEU A 889 -2.83 38.01 -37.92
C LEU A 889 -1.67 38.98 -37.70
N GLU A 890 -1.64 39.67 -36.57
CA GLU A 890 -0.52 40.55 -36.22
C GLU A 890 0.78 39.77 -36.09
N GLN A 891 0.77 38.62 -35.41
CA GLN A 891 1.92 37.72 -35.28
C GLN A 891 2.40 37.22 -36.66
N VAL A 892 1.47 36.85 -37.55
CA VAL A 892 1.81 36.45 -38.95
C VAL A 892 2.45 37.58 -39.71
N LYS A 893 1.98 38.81 -39.58
CA LYS A 893 2.56 39.99 -40.23
C LYS A 893 3.95 40.34 -39.71
N GLU A 894 4.14 40.28 -38.35
CA GLU A 894 5.47 40.47 -37.77
C GLU A 894 6.45 39.43 -38.30
N ARG A 895 6.02 38.15 -38.30
CA ARG A 895 6.83 37.06 -38.80
C ARG A 895 7.15 37.19 -40.31
N LYS A 896 6.21 37.70 -41.10
CA LYS A 896 6.41 38.01 -42.53
C LYS A 896 7.36 39.18 -42.73
N GLY A 897 7.33 40.19 -41.83
CA GLY A 897 8.30 41.29 -41.82
C GLY A 897 9.74 40.85 -41.54
N MET A 898 9.93 39.79 -40.72
CA MET A 898 11.25 39.21 -40.50
C MET A 898 11.79 38.42 -41.71
N LEU A 899 10.94 38.06 -42.67
CA LEU A 899 11.31 37.37 -43.91
C LEU A 899 11.66 38.33 -45.06
N SER A 900 11.44 39.62 -44.90
CA SER A 900 11.81 40.65 -45.83
C SER A 900 13.17 41.22 -45.47
#